data_b201a518494f69d065352494364f1afe
#
_entry.id   b201a518494f69d065352494364f1afe
#
_cell.length_a   1.000
_cell.length_b   1.000
_cell.length_c   1.000
_cell.angle_alpha   90.00
_cell.angle_beta   90.00
_cell.angle_gamma   90.00
#
_symmetry.space_group_name_H-M   'P 1'
#
loop_
_entity.id
_entity.type
_entity.pdbx_description
1 polymer ?
#
loop_
_entity_poly.entity_id
_entity_poly.type
_entity_poly.pdbx_seq_one_letter_code
_entity_poly.pdbx_strand_id
1 'polypeptide(L)'
;MKNPLNKRFTRELKGDIGKYIAIFLFLVFFIGVMSGFLVTNNSVAKTFNEGLEKYKVEDGHITFSIVPEDNILNRIATENNLTFYKLFYKEEDIGNDNHTLRIYKNRDEINLLVFHEGRAAQAADEIAIDRMYAANNKISVGDKLTIRDKEYTVTGLSSVPDYACLYESNSDMMFDAITFGVAFLSEEGYNAMSDAHESYNYAWVYNTAYADDTEAKNRSDDIIDSLEDTLKEYDEAQIQAQVNALYDDAKGIAKTLEKQFDSASSSIERKIEKAAGNAAEKAISSLSSDEITEVIVSASGKTKEELSEQTMALLGLTDEQKLQLQTMVLSGQITPDQTLGAALMLSGKSESDLMQLFIKASGLSMSKASEALMKKAAQNQGTSVDGLIAKQLGTSTSAYKAMIDAFEDAENMLDDVDADSMEAPVIDFDKLDSEKDYENEMDFNLDDIYGILDKVDATKIYSTAEIRETLAKLQALMDTEIDDSSILEVKNYIPRYLNKAVNFVIDDASGDEAGAMLMLYIIIAVIAFMYAVTTSNTITKEAGVIGTLRASGFSRGELTRHYMVLPVIITLIGALMGNVLGYFVFPSVFTKVYFLNYSIAPFEVFWTPKAFLLTTLIPLAIMIVIVFLVISKKLRIRPLNFLRGELKKKGKKKVVKLPAKIPFFGRFRTRILFQNLSSYLVLFLGIFAAAIMAVFGSMFGPLIDDYTELVQKTKIAEYQYVLMDKVETENAEAEKYCITTLNTTDEKYVMDDIGVYGINENSKYITKEIPSGTVLVSNGYMEKFGLEEGDTITLKEPYGTKEYTLTVGGDYTYDAALSIFMNRSDYLDAFDEDDDYFTGYFSHEKLDDIDPDDIAAVITETDLAKIATQLGNSMGAMMSAFSGLGAVLFLLLMYILTKQVIEKNTKSIALTKILGFTNGEIGKLYLLITSLVVVASLILSIPLIDVALRWMFHSYMYTEMSGYIPYIIDNSCYVRMVILGIVCYALVAVGMMVKLSKIPKGEALKNQEL
;
A
#
# COMPACT_ATOMS: atom_id res chain seq x y z
N MET A 1 -18.33 -76.75 0.99
CA MET A 1 -17.18 -76.83 1.95
C MET A 1 -16.66 -75.35 2.10
N LYS A 2 -16.54 -74.88 3.33
CA LYS A 2 -15.92 -73.56 3.61
C LYS A 2 -14.46 -73.63 3.16
N ASN A 3 -14.00 -72.71 2.32
CA ASN A 3 -12.64 -72.63 1.75
C ASN A 3 -11.61 -72.66 2.91
N PRO A 4 -10.66 -73.68 2.97
CA PRO A 4 -9.68 -73.78 4.01
C PRO A 4 -8.86 -72.50 4.26
N LEU A 5 -8.70 -71.70 3.24
CA LEU A 5 -7.99 -70.41 3.31
C LEU A 5 -8.69 -69.45 4.28
N ASN A 6 -10.04 -69.47 4.37
CA ASN A 6 -10.77 -68.56 5.25
C ASN A 6 -10.51 -68.80 6.75
N LYS A 7 -10.17 -70.02 7.15
CA LYS A 7 -9.79 -70.30 8.51
C LYS A 7 -8.41 -69.78 8.92
N ARG A 8 -7.62 -69.39 7.95
CA ARG A 8 -6.25 -68.90 8.19
C ARG A 8 -6.23 -67.39 8.53
N PHE A 9 -7.22 -66.62 8.11
CA PHE A 9 -7.24 -65.17 8.37
C PHE A 9 -7.06 -64.82 9.84
N THR A 10 -7.83 -65.43 10.73
CA THR A 10 -7.76 -65.16 12.17
C THR A 10 -6.43 -65.60 12.78
N ARG A 11 -5.81 -66.67 12.22
CA ARG A 11 -4.51 -67.15 12.68
C ARG A 11 -3.37 -66.27 12.21
N GLU A 12 -3.43 -65.78 10.98
CA GLU A 12 -2.48 -64.84 10.38
C GLU A 12 -2.54 -63.49 11.09
N LEU A 13 -3.76 -62.98 11.35
CA LEU A 13 -3.96 -61.73 12.10
C LEU A 13 -3.41 -61.86 13.52
N LYS A 14 -3.71 -62.94 14.23
CA LYS A 14 -3.19 -63.20 15.60
C LYS A 14 -1.66 -63.36 15.62
N GLY A 15 -1.08 -64.00 14.59
CA GLY A 15 0.36 -64.24 14.50
C GLY A 15 1.20 -62.97 14.31
N ASP A 16 0.68 -61.99 13.61
CA ASP A 16 1.37 -60.72 13.29
C ASP A 16 0.59 -59.52 13.79
N ILE A 17 -0.25 -59.64 14.79
CA ILE A 17 -1.20 -58.60 15.26
C ILE A 17 -0.53 -57.25 15.53
N GLY A 18 0.64 -57.20 16.15
CA GLY A 18 1.33 -55.95 16.45
C GLY A 18 1.87 -55.23 15.22
N LYS A 19 2.01 -55.90 14.07
CA LYS A 19 2.35 -55.32 12.80
C LYS A 19 1.13 -54.66 12.18
N TYR A 20 0.01 -55.38 12.19
CA TYR A 20 -1.23 -54.87 11.63
C TYR A 20 -1.84 -53.73 12.44
N ILE A 21 -1.73 -53.81 13.79
CA ILE A 21 -2.09 -52.66 14.65
C ILE A 21 -1.22 -51.44 14.36
N ALA A 22 0.09 -51.60 14.19
CA ALA A 22 0.96 -50.46 13.89
C ALA A 22 0.60 -49.79 12.53
N ILE A 23 0.35 -50.60 11.50
CA ILE A 23 -0.10 -50.10 10.20
C ILE A 23 -1.49 -49.46 10.32
N PHE A 24 -2.40 -50.07 11.03
CA PHE A 24 -3.74 -49.54 11.28
C PHE A 24 -3.70 -48.20 12.01
N LEU A 25 -2.96 -48.09 13.11
CA LEU A 25 -2.79 -46.83 13.85
C LEU A 25 -2.12 -45.74 13.02
N PHE A 26 -1.11 -46.13 12.20
CA PHE A 26 -0.48 -45.22 11.24
C PHE A 26 -1.51 -44.65 10.25
N LEU A 27 -2.32 -45.52 9.65
CA LEU A 27 -3.35 -45.09 8.70
C LEU A 27 -4.42 -44.21 9.37
N VAL A 28 -4.93 -44.62 10.52
CA VAL A 28 -5.96 -43.86 11.25
C VAL A 28 -5.46 -42.48 11.61
N PHE A 29 -4.23 -42.37 12.10
CA PHE A 29 -3.66 -41.13 12.54
C PHE A 29 -3.37 -40.18 11.34
N PHE A 30 -2.60 -40.65 10.36
CA PHE A 30 -2.20 -39.79 9.25
C PHE A 30 -3.35 -39.46 8.30
N ILE A 31 -4.23 -40.41 8.00
CA ILE A 31 -5.45 -40.14 7.24
C ILE A 31 -6.38 -39.22 8.02
N GLY A 32 -6.48 -39.40 9.32
CA GLY A 32 -7.28 -38.54 10.18
C GLY A 32 -6.81 -37.10 10.17
N VAL A 33 -5.51 -36.87 10.34
CA VAL A 33 -4.91 -35.56 10.32
C VAL A 33 -5.10 -34.92 8.93
N MET A 34 -4.76 -35.63 7.85
CA MET A 34 -4.90 -35.09 6.49
C MET A 34 -6.35 -34.81 6.09
N SER A 35 -7.25 -35.75 6.45
CA SER A 35 -8.68 -35.56 6.22
C SER A 35 -9.23 -34.40 7.05
N GLY A 36 -8.82 -34.24 8.29
CA GLY A 36 -9.25 -33.15 9.16
C GLY A 36 -8.78 -31.80 8.65
N PHE A 37 -7.53 -31.72 8.20
CA PHE A 37 -6.98 -30.51 7.59
C PHE A 37 -7.74 -30.12 6.31
N LEU A 38 -7.83 -31.04 5.34
CA LEU A 38 -8.54 -30.80 4.06
C LEU A 38 -10.02 -30.46 4.27
N VAL A 39 -10.69 -31.09 5.24
CA VAL A 39 -12.08 -30.79 5.56
C VAL A 39 -12.22 -29.40 6.18
N THR A 40 -11.34 -29.04 7.10
CA THR A 40 -11.35 -27.72 7.75
C THR A 40 -11.08 -26.62 6.72
N ASN A 41 -10.03 -26.75 5.94
CA ASN A 41 -9.65 -25.81 4.89
C ASN A 41 -10.80 -25.58 3.90
N ASN A 42 -11.38 -26.64 3.34
CA ASN A 42 -12.52 -26.53 2.44
C ASN A 42 -13.78 -25.95 3.12
N SER A 43 -13.95 -26.18 4.44
CA SER A 43 -15.07 -25.62 5.18
C SER A 43 -14.88 -24.11 5.42
N VAL A 44 -13.65 -23.67 5.69
CA VAL A 44 -13.29 -22.25 5.80
C VAL A 44 -13.56 -21.57 4.47
N ALA A 45 -12.99 -22.07 3.37
CA ALA A 45 -13.15 -21.51 2.04
C ALA A 45 -14.63 -21.42 1.63
N LYS A 46 -15.41 -22.47 1.93
CA LYS A 46 -16.85 -22.46 1.62
C LYS A 46 -17.61 -21.41 2.45
N THR A 47 -17.35 -21.35 3.76
CA THR A 47 -18.02 -20.39 4.65
C THR A 47 -17.66 -18.96 4.26
N PHE A 48 -16.41 -18.72 3.87
CA PHE A 48 -15.95 -17.43 3.39
C PHE A 48 -16.71 -17.03 2.12
N ASN A 49 -16.72 -17.89 1.09
CA ASN A 49 -17.40 -17.60 -0.18
C ASN A 49 -18.92 -17.39 0.00
N GLU A 50 -19.58 -18.20 0.84
CA GLU A 50 -20.99 -17.99 1.19
C GLU A 50 -21.18 -16.71 2.03
N GLY A 51 -20.15 -16.33 2.79
CA GLY A 51 -20.10 -15.13 3.60
C GLY A 51 -20.10 -13.84 2.78
N LEU A 52 -19.45 -13.83 1.62
CA LEU A 52 -19.42 -12.66 0.73
C LEU A 52 -20.83 -12.17 0.39
N GLU A 53 -21.72 -13.06 0.00
CA GLU A 53 -23.13 -12.73 -0.29
C GLU A 53 -23.93 -12.48 1.00
N LYS A 54 -23.79 -13.36 2.00
CA LYS A 54 -24.58 -13.31 3.24
C LYS A 54 -24.35 -12.04 4.04
N TYR A 55 -23.11 -11.57 4.11
CA TYR A 55 -22.72 -10.36 4.85
C TYR A 55 -22.58 -9.14 3.95
N LYS A 56 -23.00 -9.27 2.68
CA LYS A 56 -22.96 -8.19 1.68
C LYS A 56 -21.59 -7.53 1.60
N VAL A 57 -20.57 -8.35 1.40
CA VAL A 57 -19.20 -7.83 1.27
C VAL A 57 -19.09 -7.01 -0.03
N GLU A 58 -18.45 -5.87 0.06
CA GLU A 58 -18.24 -4.95 -1.06
C GLU A 58 -17.54 -5.62 -2.26
N ASP A 59 -17.75 -5.10 -3.46
CA ASP A 59 -17.02 -5.48 -4.67
C ASP A 59 -15.75 -4.65 -4.86
N GLY A 60 -15.58 -3.61 -4.05
CA GLY A 60 -14.41 -2.78 -3.94
C GLY A 60 -14.72 -1.46 -3.27
N HIS A 61 -13.70 -0.63 -3.07
CA HIS A 61 -13.85 0.71 -2.50
C HIS A 61 -12.90 1.72 -3.12
N ILE A 62 -13.30 2.99 -3.06
CA ILE A 62 -12.55 4.17 -3.48
C ILE A 62 -12.43 5.09 -2.28
N THR A 63 -11.23 5.59 -2.01
CA THR A 63 -11.00 6.63 -1.01
C THR A 63 -10.65 7.92 -1.72
N PHE A 64 -11.35 9.00 -1.42
CA PHE A 64 -11.13 10.33 -1.99
C PHE A 64 -10.41 11.23 -1.00
N SER A 65 -9.73 12.28 -1.52
CA SER A 65 -9.09 13.33 -0.73
C SER A 65 -10.13 14.17 0.02
N ILE A 66 -11.25 14.46 -0.62
CA ILE A 66 -12.39 15.20 -0.08
C ILE A 66 -13.71 14.45 -0.39
N VAL A 67 -14.80 14.89 0.22
CA VAL A 67 -16.12 14.29 -0.08
C VAL A 67 -16.56 14.70 -1.48
N PRO A 68 -16.66 13.76 -2.45
CA PRO A 68 -17.12 14.07 -3.80
C PRO A 68 -18.59 14.50 -3.81
N GLU A 69 -18.93 15.32 -4.79
CA GLU A 69 -20.33 15.70 -5.02
C GLU A 69 -21.16 14.47 -5.44
N ASP A 70 -22.42 14.43 -5.02
CA ASP A 70 -23.33 13.31 -5.30
C ASP A 70 -23.53 13.08 -6.82
N ASN A 71 -23.37 14.09 -7.68
CA ASN A 71 -23.45 13.98 -9.15
C ASN A 71 -22.32 13.12 -9.73
N ILE A 72 -21.09 13.22 -9.21
CA ILE A 72 -19.92 12.43 -9.61
C ILE A 72 -20.18 10.95 -9.33
N LEU A 73 -20.48 10.62 -8.08
CA LEU A 73 -20.77 9.23 -7.68
C LEU A 73 -21.97 8.64 -8.42
N ASN A 74 -23.03 9.44 -8.64
CA ASN A 74 -24.21 8.99 -9.38
C ASN A 74 -23.93 8.74 -10.86
N ARG A 75 -23.03 9.50 -11.48
CA ARG A 75 -22.59 9.29 -12.85
C ARG A 75 -21.85 7.96 -12.96
N ILE A 76 -20.81 7.77 -12.17
CA ILE A 76 -20.01 6.54 -12.14
C ILE A 76 -20.90 5.33 -11.83
N ALA A 77 -21.79 5.43 -10.84
CA ALA A 77 -22.71 4.37 -10.45
C ALA A 77 -23.68 3.98 -11.60
N THR A 78 -24.14 4.97 -12.37
CA THR A 78 -25.08 4.73 -13.49
C THR A 78 -24.35 4.11 -14.68
N GLU A 79 -23.19 4.61 -15.06
CA GLU A 79 -22.39 4.12 -16.17
C GLU A 79 -21.93 2.67 -15.93
N ASN A 80 -21.52 2.34 -14.71
CA ASN A 80 -20.99 1.03 -14.35
C ASN A 80 -22.00 0.08 -13.69
N ASN A 81 -23.28 0.47 -13.59
CA ASN A 81 -24.33 -0.31 -12.98
C ASN A 81 -24.00 -0.85 -11.59
N LEU A 82 -23.60 0.05 -10.70
CA LEU A 82 -23.22 -0.24 -9.31
C LEU A 82 -23.95 0.69 -8.33
N THR A 83 -23.78 0.42 -7.04
CA THR A 83 -24.29 1.25 -5.94
C THR A 83 -23.17 1.55 -4.97
N PHE A 84 -22.96 2.83 -4.64
CA PHE A 84 -21.99 3.26 -3.64
C PHE A 84 -22.59 3.32 -2.23
N TYR A 85 -21.75 2.99 -1.24
CA TYR A 85 -22.05 3.06 0.19
C TYR A 85 -20.95 3.85 0.91
N LYS A 86 -21.32 4.80 1.76
CA LYS A 86 -20.38 5.59 2.56
C LYS A 86 -19.82 4.74 3.70
N LEU A 87 -18.54 4.47 3.69
CA LEU A 87 -17.80 3.75 4.73
C LEU A 87 -16.65 4.61 5.28
N PHE A 88 -16.99 5.83 5.71
CA PHE A 88 -16.01 6.75 6.30
C PHE A 88 -15.45 6.16 7.58
N TYR A 89 -14.17 6.39 7.81
CA TYR A 89 -13.49 5.93 9.01
C TYR A 89 -12.54 7.00 9.55
N LYS A 90 -12.19 6.86 10.82
CA LYS A 90 -11.18 7.66 11.50
C LYS A 90 -10.09 6.74 12.02
N GLU A 91 -8.84 7.12 11.86
CA GLU A 91 -7.71 6.39 12.42
C GLU A 91 -7.23 7.09 13.70
N GLU A 92 -7.05 6.29 14.73
CA GLU A 92 -6.69 6.78 16.05
C GLU A 92 -5.63 5.89 16.69
N ASP A 93 -4.59 6.51 17.20
CA ASP A 93 -3.57 5.83 17.98
C ASP A 93 -4.05 5.51 19.39
N ILE A 94 -3.72 4.31 19.87
CA ILE A 94 -4.07 3.86 21.22
C ILE A 94 -2.82 3.66 22.06
N GLY A 95 -2.75 4.34 23.17
CA GLY A 95 -1.68 4.16 24.14
C GLY A 95 -0.35 4.72 23.68
N ASN A 96 0.74 4.22 24.28
CA ASN A 96 2.10 4.67 23.97
C ASN A 96 2.86 3.69 23.04
N ASP A 97 2.18 2.67 22.52
CA ASP A 97 2.80 1.52 21.88
C ASP A 97 2.55 1.45 20.35
N ASN A 98 2.22 2.57 19.70
CA ASN A 98 1.94 2.64 18.26
C ASN A 98 0.89 1.61 17.79
N HIS A 99 -0.23 1.50 18.51
CA HIS A 99 -1.37 0.72 18.05
C HIS A 99 -2.35 1.63 17.34
N THR A 100 -2.77 1.27 16.15
CA THR A 100 -3.75 2.01 15.34
C THR A 100 -5.10 1.32 15.36
N LEU A 101 -6.16 2.06 15.62
CA LEU A 101 -7.54 1.61 15.43
C LEU A 101 -8.21 2.39 14.30
N ARG A 102 -8.66 1.66 13.30
CA ARG A 102 -9.53 2.17 12.24
C ARG A 102 -10.98 2.06 12.71
N ILE A 103 -11.62 3.20 12.94
CA ILE A 103 -12.90 3.31 13.62
C ILE A 103 -13.99 3.70 12.62
N TYR A 104 -15.04 2.88 12.54
CA TYR A 104 -16.21 3.06 11.69
C TYR A 104 -17.47 3.33 12.51
N LYS A 105 -18.51 3.84 11.86
CA LYS A 105 -19.89 3.72 12.35
C LYS A 105 -20.36 2.27 12.27
N ASN A 106 -21.28 1.87 13.15
CA ASN A 106 -21.95 0.58 13.01
C ASN A 106 -22.53 0.41 11.60
N ARG A 107 -22.38 -0.80 11.03
CA ARG A 107 -22.78 -1.13 9.66
C ARG A 107 -24.05 -1.96 9.65
N ASP A 108 -25.02 -1.57 8.82
CA ASP A 108 -26.34 -2.22 8.66
C ASP A 108 -26.72 -2.49 7.19
N GLU A 109 -26.02 -1.89 6.23
CA GLU A 109 -26.32 -2.00 4.80
C GLU A 109 -25.34 -2.88 4.05
N ILE A 110 -24.03 -2.72 4.29
CA ILE A 110 -22.91 -3.40 3.62
C ILE A 110 -21.87 -3.84 4.63
N ASN A 111 -21.05 -4.83 4.31
CA ASN A 111 -19.97 -5.37 5.16
C ASN A 111 -20.47 -5.66 6.59
N LEU A 112 -21.55 -6.45 6.68
CA LEU A 112 -22.27 -6.68 7.94
C LEU A 112 -21.42 -7.41 8.96
N LEU A 113 -21.37 -6.91 10.18
CA LEU A 113 -20.58 -7.45 11.27
C LEU A 113 -21.17 -8.77 11.82
N VAL A 114 -20.27 -9.66 12.21
CA VAL A 114 -20.63 -10.95 12.83
C VAL A 114 -20.12 -10.99 14.25
N PHE A 115 -21.01 -10.82 15.21
CA PHE A 115 -20.64 -10.85 16.63
C PHE A 115 -20.42 -12.27 17.14
N HIS A 116 -19.26 -12.51 17.71
CA HIS A 116 -18.91 -13.75 18.43
C HIS A 116 -19.30 -13.65 19.90
N GLU A 117 -19.13 -12.47 20.49
CA GLU A 117 -19.47 -12.17 21.86
C GLU A 117 -20.06 -10.75 21.96
N GLY A 118 -21.03 -10.55 22.83
CA GLY A 118 -21.61 -9.23 23.07
C GLY A 118 -22.54 -8.74 21.96
N ARG A 119 -22.47 -7.43 21.67
CA ARG A 119 -23.32 -6.72 20.71
C ARG A 119 -22.65 -5.48 20.13
N ALA A 120 -23.24 -4.88 19.10
CA ALA A 120 -22.84 -3.57 18.58
C ALA A 120 -22.96 -2.46 19.65
N ALA A 121 -22.15 -1.43 19.54
CA ALA A 121 -22.20 -0.22 20.34
C ALA A 121 -23.54 0.51 20.14
N GLN A 122 -24.19 0.94 21.23
CA GLN A 122 -25.46 1.66 21.19
C GLN A 122 -25.38 3.06 21.81
N ALA A 123 -24.47 3.25 22.79
CA ALA A 123 -24.22 4.54 23.42
C ALA A 123 -22.92 5.17 22.89
N ALA A 124 -22.74 6.46 23.11
CA ALA A 124 -21.58 7.22 22.61
C ALA A 124 -20.25 6.87 23.31
N ASP A 125 -20.30 6.15 24.42
CA ASP A 125 -19.15 5.64 25.19
C ASP A 125 -18.98 4.11 25.08
N GLU A 126 -19.68 3.48 24.13
CA GLU A 126 -19.57 2.06 23.82
C GLU A 126 -18.80 1.83 22.52
N ILE A 127 -18.03 0.75 22.46
CA ILE A 127 -17.26 0.35 21.28
C ILE A 127 -17.36 -1.16 21.05
N ALA A 128 -17.49 -1.59 19.81
CA ALA A 128 -17.27 -2.97 19.39
C ALA A 128 -15.95 -3.06 18.64
N ILE A 129 -15.19 -4.14 18.85
CA ILE A 129 -13.83 -4.29 18.34
C ILE A 129 -13.71 -5.57 17.55
N ASP A 130 -12.80 -5.59 16.57
CA ASP A 130 -12.41 -6.83 15.90
C ASP A 130 -11.92 -7.87 16.90
N ARG A 131 -12.33 -9.10 16.66
CA ARG A 131 -12.05 -10.24 17.51
C ARG A 131 -10.56 -10.61 17.58
N MET A 132 -9.83 -10.45 16.44
CA MET A 132 -8.42 -10.81 16.36
C MET A 132 -7.55 -9.84 17.15
N TYR A 133 -7.75 -8.54 16.92
CA TYR A 133 -7.08 -7.50 17.67
C TYR A 133 -7.36 -7.65 19.18
N ALA A 134 -8.63 -7.87 19.55
CA ALA A 134 -9.01 -8.07 20.95
C ALA A 134 -8.33 -9.29 21.57
N ALA A 135 -8.25 -10.44 20.84
CA ALA A 135 -7.61 -11.65 21.33
C ALA A 135 -6.11 -11.48 21.55
N ASN A 136 -5.40 -10.82 20.61
CA ASN A 136 -3.97 -10.56 20.70
C ASN A 136 -3.64 -9.60 21.85
N ASN A 137 -4.50 -8.60 22.09
CA ASN A 137 -4.33 -7.59 23.14
C ASN A 137 -5.05 -7.94 24.45
N LYS A 138 -5.64 -9.16 24.53
CA LYS A 138 -6.33 -9.68 25.73
C LYS A 138 -7.48 -8.78 26.21
N ILE A 139 -8.19 -8.19 25.26
CA ILE A 139 -9.37 -7.35 25.49
C ILE A 139 -10.62 -8.25 25.49
N SER A 140 -11.51 -8.04 26.45
CA SER A 140 -12.76 -8.79 26.64
C SER A 140 -13.96 -7.87 26.69
N VAL A 141 -15.14 -8.40 26.43
CA VAL A 141 -16.40 -7.65 26.58
C VAL A 141 -16.55 -7.17 28.03
N GLY A 142 -16.76 -5.86 28.19
CA GLY A 142 -16.85 -5.18 29.48
C GLY A 142 -15.57 -4.46 29.90
N ASP A 143 -14.45 -4.70 29.23
CA ASP A 143 -13.21 -3.96 29.48
C ASP A 143 -13.34 -2.51 28.96
N LYS A 144 -12.45 -1.65 29.45
CA LYS A 144 -12.38 -0.26 29.07
C LYS A 144 -11.16 0.00 28.19
N LEU A 145 -11.39 0.71 27.10
CA LEU A 145 -10.37 1.13 26.16
C LEU A 145 -10.30 2.65 26.14
N THR A 146 -9.11 3.22 26.27
CA THR A 146 -8.89 4.65 26.17
C THR A 146 -8.36 4.98 24.78
N ILE A 147 -9.12 5.80 24.05
CA ILE A 147 -8.73 6.33 22.74
C ILE A 147 -8.58 7.83 22.91
N ARG A 148 -7.40 8.37 22.69
CA ARG A 148 -7.04 9.73 23.09
C ARG A 148 -7.37 9.95 24.57
N ASP A 149 -8.20 10.91 24.88
CA ASP A 149 -8.60 11.29 26.24
C ASP A 149 -9.96 10.71 26.68
N LYS A 150 -10.60 9.86 25.85
CA LYS A 150 -11.95 9.33 26.12
C LYS A 150 -11.92 7.82 26.37
N GLU A 151 -12.63 7.41 27.42
CA GLU A 151 -12.76 6.00 27.80
C GLU A 151 -14.03 5.41 27.18
N TYR A 152 -13.88 4.28 26.50
CA TYR A 152 -14.97 3.52 25.86
C TYR A 152 -15.11 2.15 26.54
N THR A 153 -16.34 1.66 26.65
CA THR A 153 -16.63 0.32 27.16
C THR A 153 -16.77 -0.65 25.98
N VAL A 154 -16.00 -1.72 25.95
CA VAL A 154 -16.09 -2.76 24.92
C VAL A 154 -17.38 -3.57 25.11
N THR A 155 -18.29 -3.48 24.13
CA THR A 155 -19.62 -4.13 24.19
C THR A 155 -19.74 -5.36 23.33
N GLY A 156 -18.82 -5.56 22.36
CA GLY A 156 -18.85 -6.70 21.47
C GLY A 156 -17.53 -6.99 20.83
N LEU A 157 -17.32 -8.27 20.52
CA LEU A 157 -16.21 -8.78 19.70
C LEU A 157 -16.79 -9.32 18.40
N SER A 158 -16.39 -8.75 17.27
CA SER A 158 -16.95 -9.07 15.95
C SER A 158 -15.89 -9.59 14.97
N SER A 159 -16.29 -10.38 14.02
CA SER A 159 -15.57 -10.57 12.76
C SER A 159 -16.04 -9.54 11.76
N VAL A 160 -15.11 -9.02 10.98
CA VAL A 160 -15.29 -7.95 10.02
C VAL A 160 -15.04 -8.55 8.63
N PRO A 161 -16.08 -8.74 7.80
CA PRO A 161 -15.94 -9.51 6.56
C PRO A 161 -14.99 -8.89 5.52
N ASP A 162 -14.91 -7.56 5.44
CA ASP A 162 -13.99 -6.81 4.59
C ASP A 162 -12.58 -6.68 5.20
N TYR A 163 -12.40 -7.12 6.46
CA TYR A 163 -11.13 -7.28 7.17
C TYR A 163 -10.99 -8.70 7.73
N ALA A 164 -11.23 -9.71 6.90
CA ALA A 164 -10.97 -11.09 7.29
C ALA A 164 -9.50 -11.30 7.72
N CYS A 165 -8.59 -10.51 7.15
CA CYS A 165 -7.22 -10.29 7.61
C CYS A 165 -7.03 -8.80 7.91
N LEU A 166 -6.40 -8.47 9.05
CA LEU A 166 -6.21 -7.08 9.47
C LEU A 166 -5.00 -6.46 8.78
N TYR A 167 -5.17 -6.10 7.50
CA TYR A 167 -4.24 -5.26 6.75
C TYR A 167 -4.55 -3.79 7.03
N GLU A 168 -3.57 -3.01 7.43
CA GLU A 168 -3.68 -1.57 7.58
C GLU A 168 -3.72 -0.90 6.20
N SER A 169 -2.76 -1.28 5.33
CA SER A 169 -2.72 -0.90 3.92
C SER A 169 -2.72 -2.12 3.00
N ASN A 170 -3.31 -2.00 1.82
CA ASN A 170 -3.24 -3.04 0.80
C ASN A 170 -1.80 -3.26 0.25
N SER A 171 -0.92 -2.27 0.41
CA SER A 171 0.51 -2.35 0.08
C SER A 171 1.33 -3.14 1.10
N ASP A 172 0.79 -3.41 2.29
CA ASP A 172 1.51 -4.16 3.31
C ASP A 172 1.87 -5.57 2.84
N MET A 173 3.07 -6.00 3.18
CA MET A 173 3.54 -7.36 2.88
C MET A 173 2.80 -8.42 3.69
N MET A 174 2.33 -8.08 4.90
CA MET A 174 1.66 -8.98 5.82
C MET A 174 0.68 -8.23 6.72
N PHE A 175 -0.45 -8.85 7.05
CA PHE A 175 -1.41 -8.30 8.01
C PHE A 175 -0.80 -8.18 9.43
N ASP A 176 -1.23 -7.19 10.19
CA ASP A 176 -0.82 -6.97 11.57
C ASP A 176 -2.03 -6.93 12.51
N ALA A 177 -2.44 -8.08 13.00
CA ALA A 177 -3.52 -8.19 13.97
C ALA A 177 -3.08 -7.91 15.43
N ILE A 178 -1.85 -7.47 15.66
CA ILE A 178 -1.30 -7.16 16.98
C ILE A 178 -1.43 -5.66 17.25
N THR A 179 -0.93 -4.83 16.32
CA THR A 179 -0.91 -3.37 16.48
C THR A 179 -2.03 -2.67 15.72
N PHE A 180 -2.54 -3.25 14.63
CA PHE A 180 -3.67 -2.73 13.86
C PHE A 180 -4.98 -3.44 14.23
N GLY A 181 -6.06 -2.67 14.40
CA GLY A 181 -7.40 -3.18 14.69
C GLY A 181 -8.51 -2.37 14.02
N VAL A 182 -9.69 -2.99 13.91
CA VAL A 182 -10.90 -2.33 13.39
C VAL A 182 -11.94 -2.26 14.51
N ALA A 183 -12.59 -1.12 14.63
CA ALA A 183 -13.57 -0.88 15.68
C ALA A 183 -14.82 -0.17 15.16
N PHE A 184 -15.91 -0.25 15.93
CA PHE A 184 -17.21 0.26 15.53
C PHE A 184 -17.87 1.01 16.69
N LEU A 185 -18.31 2.23 16.42
CA LEU A 185 -19.03 3.09 17.34
C LEU A 185 -20.50 3.23 16.93
N SER A 186 -21.32 3.68 17.87
CA SER A 186 -22.64 4.22 17.52
C SER A 186 -22.47 5.48 16.66
N GLU A 187 -23.49 5.86 15.90
CA GLU A 187 -23.45 7.09 15.11
C GLU A 187 -23.17 8.33 15.99
N GLU A 188 -23.76 8.37 17.20
CA GLU A 188 -23.49 9.45 18.15
C GLU A 188 -22.04 9.45 18.65
N GLY A 189 -21.48 8.27 18.92
CA GLY A 189 -20.10 8.11 19.38
C GLY A 189 -19.09 8.54 18.33
N TYR A 190 -19.29 8.11 17.08
CA TYR A 190 -18.45 8.45 15.94
C TYR A 190 -18.47 9.95 15.62
N ASN A 191 -19.67 10.54 15.52
CA ASN A 191 -19.81 11.96 15.22
C ASN A 191 -19.31 12.89 16.36
N ALA A 192 -19.06 12.34 17.54
CA ALA A 192 -18.47 13.07 18.67
C ALA A 192 -16.93 13.04 18.67
N MET A 193 -16.30 12.30 17.75
CA MET A 193 -14.84 12.30 17.54
C MET A 193 -14.44 13.46 16.62
N SER A 194 -13.15 13.85 16.68
CA SER A 194 -12.58 14.82 15.75
C SER A 194 -12.64 14.29 14.30
N ASP A 195 -12.77 15.16 13.33
CA ASP A 195 -12.78 14.84 11.90
C ASP A 195 -11.37 14.99 11.27
N ALA A 196 -10.35 15.35 12.04
CA ALA A 196 -9.00 15.63 11.53
C ALA A 196 -8.35 14.44 10.79
N HIS A 197 -8.73 13.21 11.15
CA HIS A 197 -8.23 11.98 10.54
C HIS A 197 -9.36 11.17 9.89
N GLU A 198 -10.38 11.83 9.35
CA GLU A 198 -11.48 11.16 8.67
C GLU A 198 -11.12 10.88 7.20
N SER A 199 -11.21 9.62 6.82
CA SER A 199 -11.01 9.15 5.44
C SER A 199 -12.36 8.94 4.75
N TYR A 200 -12.48 9.49 3.54
CA TYR A 200 -13.73 9.47 2.77
C TYR A 200 -13.79 8.24 1.85
N ASN A 201 -14.04 7.09 2.46
CA ASN A 201 -14.10 5.80 1.78
C ASN A 201 -15.51 5.49 1.28
N TYR A 202 -15.62 5.07 0.01
CA TYR A 202 -16.87 4.67 -0.65
C TYR A 202 -16.74 3.25 -1.17
N ALA A 203 -17.44 2.33 -0.54
CA ALA A 203 -17.55 0.97 -1.05
C ALA A 203 -18.57 0.89 -2.19
N TRP A 204 -18.35 0.00 -3.15
CA TRP A 204 -19.34 -0.28 -4.19
C TRP A 204 -19.77 -1.74 -4.23
N VAL A 205 -20.96 -1.96 -4.72
CA VAL A 205 -21.50 -3.27 -5.05
C VAL A 205 -22.11 -3.23 -6.45
N TYR A 206 -21.75 -4.18 -7.30
CA TYR A 206 -22.37 -4.33 -8.62
C TYR A 206 -23.83 -4.77 -8.49
N ASN A 207 -24.74 -4.10 -9.21
CA ASN A 207 -26.16 -4.44 -9.22
C ASN A 207 -26.47 -5.77 -9.96
N THR A 208 -25.48 -6.29 -10.69
CA THR A 208 -25.55 -7.58 -11.38
C THR A 208 -24.33 -8.41 -11.02
N ALA A 209 -24.54 -9.68 -10.66
CA ALA A 209 -23.46 -10.60 -10.38
C ALA A 209 -22.54 -10.77 -11.60
N TYR A 210 -21.27 -10.98 -11.37
CA TYR A 210 -20.27 -11.34 -12.39
C TYR A 210 -19.94 -12.83 -12.29
N ALA A 211 -19.42 -13.40 -13.38
CA ALA A 211 -19.23 -14.83 -13.49
C ALA A 211 -17.93 -15.31 -12.83
N ASP A 212 -16.86 -14.53 -12.95
CA ASP A 212 -15.52 -14.86 -12.44
C ASP A 212 -14.67 -13.59 -12.23
N ASP A 213 -13.45 -13.77 -11.72
CA ASP A 213 -12.53 -12.67 -11.43
C ASP A 213 -12.05 -11.91 -12.67
N THR A 214 -12.08 -12.56 -13.86
CA THR A 214 -11.76 -11.90 -15.11
C THR A 214 -12.82 -10.87 -15.48
N GLU A 215 -14.10 -11.23 -15.32
CA GLU A 215 -15.20 -10.28 -15.51
C GLU A 215 -15.19 -9.18 -14.46
N ALA A 216 -14.87 -9.52 -13.20
CA ALA A 216 -14.71 -8.54 -12.12
C ALA A 216 -13.60 -7.52 -12.43
N LYS A 217 -12.46 -7.98 -12.95
CA LYS A 217 -11.37 -7.13 -13.38
C LYS A 217 -11.78 -6.19 -14.51
N ASN A 218 -12.39 -6.72 -15.57
CA ASN A 218 -12.82 -5.89 -16.71
C ASN A 218 -13.80 -4.78 -16.26
N ARG A 219 -14.76 -5.12 -15.38
CA ARG A 219 -15.69 -4.13 -14.83
C ARG A 219 -14.99 -3.10 -13.92
N SER A 220 -13.94 -3.52 -13.24
CA SER A 220 -13.12 -2.62 -12.43
C SER A 220 -12.32 -1.66 -13.30
N ASP A 221 -11.76 -2.15 -14.40
CA ASP A 221 -11.08 -1.31 -15.40
C ASP A 221 -12.06 -0.29 -16.00
N ASP A 222 -13.31 -0.68 -16.34
CA ASP A 222 -14.37 0.24 -16.79
C ASP A 222 -14.69 1.34 -15.73
N ILE A 223 -14.62 1.01 -14.43
CA ILE A 223 -14.82 2.01 -13.35
C ILE A 223 -13.67 3.01 -13.32
N ILE A 224 -12.40 2.54 -13.45
CA ILE A 224 -11.23 3.42 -13.47
C ILE A 224 -11.35 4.40 -14.64
N ASP A 225 -11.62 3.91 -15.85
CA ASP A 225 -11.76 4.76 -17.04
C ASP A 225 -12.87 5.81 -16.84
N SER A 226 -14.04 5.39 -16.30
CA SER A 226 -15.16 6.29 -16.00
C SER A 226 -14.84 7.29 -14.89
N LEU A 227 -14.01 6.90 -13.93
CA LEU A 227 -13.55 7.73 -12.82
C LEU A 227 -12.57 8.80 -13.33
N GLU A 228 -11.53 8.41 -14.09
CA GLU A 228 -10.56 9.33 -14.69
C GLU A 228 -11.24 10.38 -15.55
N ASP A 229 -12.13 9.97 -16.46
CA ASP A 229 -12.88 10.89 -17.30
C ASP A 229 -13.76 11.86 -16.48
N THR A 230 -14.42 11.35 -15.43
CA THR A 230 -15.33 12.15 -14.60
C THR A 230 -14.57 13.14 -13.72
N LEU A 231 -13.43 12.72 -13.14
CA LEU A 231 -12.58 13.58 -12.33
C LEU A 231 -11.93 14.66 -13.17
N LYS A 232 -11.39 14.31 -14.35
CA LYS A 232 -10.83 15.30 -15.28
C LYS A 232 -11.85 16.38 -15.60
N GLU A 233 -13.07 16.02 -15.99
CA GLU A 233 -14.14 17.00 -16.26
C GLU A 233 -14.49 17.86 -15.04
N TYR A 234 -14.46 17.27 -13.83
CA TYR A 234 -14.74 17.97 -12.58
C TYR A 234 -13.64 18.95 -12.22
N ASP A 235 -12.38 18.54 -12.28
CA ASP A 235 -11.23 19.36 -11.92
C ASP A 235 -11.08 20.51 -12.91
N GLU A 236 -11.24 20.28 -14.21
CA GLU A 236 -11.30 21.32 -15.23
C GLU A 236 -12.38 22.36 -14.92
N ALA A 237 -13.57 21.90 -14.49
CA ALA A 237 -14.67 22.80 -14.11
C ALA A 237 -14.37 23.57 -12.81
N GLN A 238 -13.74 22.96 -11.82
CA GLN A 238 -13.35 23.61 -10.56
C GLN A 238 -12.25 24.66 -10.78
N ILE A 239 -11.20 24.31 -11.50
CA ILE A 239 -10.14 25.24 -11.86
C ILE A 239 -10.72 26.42 -12.63
N GLN A 240 -11.54 26.18 -13.65
CA GLN A 240 -12.20 27.25 -14.40
C GLN A 240 -13.09 28.11 -13.50
N ALA A 241 -13.78 27.52 -12.51
CA ALA A 241 -14.61 28.25 -11.56
C ALA A 241 -13.77 29.14 -10.62
N GLN A 242 -12.64 28.67 -10.14
CA GLN A 242 -11.69 29.44 -9.32
C GLN A 242 -11.10 30.60 -10.14
N VAL A 243 -10.68 30.36 -11.36
CA VAL A 243 -10.19 31.37 -12.29
C VAL A 243 -11.27 32.45 -12.53
N ASN A 244 -12.51 32.04 -12.79
CA ASN A 244 -13.62 32.95 -12.95
C ASN A 244 -13.86 33.83 -11.70
N ALA A 245 -13.78 33.23 -10.49
CA ALA A 245 -13.93 33.95 -9.24
C ALA A 245 -12.80 34.98 -9.00
N LEU A 246 -11.55 34.59 -9.29
CA LEU A 246 -10.40 35.46 -9.20
C LEU A 246 -10.54 36.66 -10.15
N TYR A 247 -11.03 36.42 -11.38
CA TYR A 247 -11.28 37.52 -12.36
C TYR A 247 -12.44 38.43 -11.93
N ASP A 248 -13.50 37.87 -11.34
CA ASP A 248 -14.63 38.67 -10.83
C ASP A 248 -14.21 39.57 -9.65
N ASP A 249 -13.36 39.06 -8.76
CA ASP A 249 -12.79 39.82 -7.65
C ASP A 249 -11.81 40.88 -8.15
N ALA A 250 -10.92 40.53 -9.09
CA ALA A 250 -10.04 41.53 -9.75
C ALA A 250 -10.81 42.66 -10.44
N LYS A 251 -11.86 42.30 -11.15
CA LYS A 251 -12.78 43.25 -11.81
C LYS A 251 -13.49 44.15 -10.78
N GLY A 252 -13.89 43.61 -9.65
CA GLY A 252 -14.50 44.37 -8.54
C GLY A 252 -13.52 45.39 -7.94
N ILE A 253 -12.28 44.95 -7.75
CA ILE A 253 -11.17 45.80 -7.25
C ILE A 253 -10.83 46.89 -8.27
N ALA A 254 -10.68 46.55 -9.54
CA ALA A 254 -10.41 47.52 -10.63
C ALA A 254 -11.48 48.61 -10.71
N LYS A 255 -12.78 48.24 -10.67
CA LYS A 255 -13.89 49.20 -10.62
C LYS A 255 -13.88 50.10 -9.37
N THR A 256 -13.40 49.60 -8.28
CA THR A 256 -13.26 50.38 -7.06
C THR A 256 -12.11 51.36 -7.16
N LEU A 257 -10.99 50.96 -7.73
CA LEU A 257 -9.84 51.81 -8.04
C LEU A 257 -10.21 52.93 -9.00
N GLU A 258 -10.90 52.63 -10.11
CA GLU A 258 -11.41 53.60 -11.05
C GLU A 258 -12.25 54.68 -10.35
N LYS A 259 -13.26 54.30 -9.54
CA LYS A 259 -14.06 55.26 -8.77
C LYS A 259 -13.28 56.09 -7.76
N GLN A 260 -12.30 55.48 -7.08
CA GLN A 260 -11.44 56.18 -6.12
C GLN A 260 -10.54 57.20 -6.84
N PHE A 261 -10.03 56.80 -7.99
CA PHE A 261 -9.20 57.66 -8.86
C PHE A 261 -10.01 58.84 -9.39
N ASP A 262 -11.21 58.62 -9.94
CA ASP A 262 -12.11 59.67 -10.40
C ASP A 262 -12.44 60.70 -9.30
N SER A 263 -12.69 60.15 -8.08
CA SER A 263 -12.97 60.96 -6.90
C SER A 263 -11.76 61.82 -6.49
N ALA A 264 -10.58 61.24 -6.48
CA ALA A 264 -9.31 61.92 -6.18
C ALA A 264 -8.98 62.96 -7.24
N SER A 265 -9.10 62.59 -8.50
CA SER A 265 -8.93 63.45 -9.69
C SER A 265 -9.81 64.70 -9.61
N SER A 266 -11.12 64.49 -9.46
CA SER A 266 -12.09 65.58 -9.32
C SER A 266 -11.83 66.51 -8.12
N SER A 267 -11.22 65.98 -7.05
CA SER A 267 -10.84 66.77 -5.87
C SER A 267 -9.61 67.60 -6.11
N ILE A 268 -8.62 67.03 -6.84
CA ILE A 268 -7.39 67.74 -7.20
C ILE A 268 -7.67 68.82 -8.22
N GLU A 269 -8.42 68.52 -9.27
CA GLU A 269 -8.87 69.51 -10.25
C GLU A 269 -9.55 70.70 -9.59
N ARG A 270 -10.51 70.45 -8.67
CA ARG A 270 -11.17 71.55 -7.95
C ARG A 270 -10.20 72.40 -7.12
N LYS A 271 -9.16 71.78 -6.53
CA LYS A 271 -8.13 72.50 -5.77
C LYS A 271 -7.24 73.35 -6.67
N ILE A 272 -6.86 72.77 -7.85
CA ILE A 272 -6.08 73.49 -8.86
C ILE A 272 -6.87 74.65 -9.42
N GLU A 273 -8.12 74.47 -9.85
CA GLU A 273 -9.00 75.46 -10.36
C GLU A 273 -9.21 76.64 -9.33
N LYS A 274 -9.46 76.26 -8.07
CA LYS A 274 -9.55 77.30 -7.01
C LYS A 274 -8.22 78.01 -6.78
N ALA A 275 -7.11 77.28 -6.82
CA ALA A 275 -5.79 77.88 -6.65
C ALA A 275 -5.44 78.79 -7.84
N ALA A 276 -5.78 78.42 -9.06
CA ALA A 276 -5.63 79.21 -10.29
C ALA A 276 -6.49 80.47 -10.25
N GLY A 277 -7.76 80.36 -9.84
CA GLY A 277 -8.64 81.50 -9.63
C GLY A 277 -8.12 82.50 -8.61
N ASN A 278 -7.65 81.97 -7.44
CA ASN A 278 -7.02 82.82 -6.43
C ASN A 278 -5.71 83.41 -6.86
N ALA A 279 -4.90 82.70 -7.65
CA ALA A 279 -3.68 83.21 -8.24
C ALA A 279 -3.94 84.29 -9.25
N ALA A 280 -4.99 84.10 -10.06
CA ALA A 280 -5.43 85.08 -11.03
C ALA A 280 -5.90 86.39 -10.37
N GLU A 281 -6.74 86.30 -9.38
CA GLU A 281 -7.23 87.47 -8.60
C GLU A 281 -6.09 88.26 -7.97
N LYS A 282 -5.14 87.55 -7.32
CA LYS A 282 -3.98 88.20 -6.70
C LYS A 282 -3.02 88.74 -7.73
N ALA A 283 -2.85 88.03 -8.82
CA ALA A 283 -1.98 88.50 -9.90
C ALA A 283 -2.51 89.78 -10.57
N ILE A 284 -3.81 89.80 -10.89
CA ILE A 284 -4.49 90.95 -11.44
C ILE A 284 -4.46 92.14 -10.47
N SER A 285 -4.74 91.90 -9.21
CA SER A 285 -4.66 92.97 -8.19
C SER A 285 -3.25 93.53 -7.95
N SER A 286 -2.22 92.89 -8.38
CA SER A 286 -0.84 93.32 -8.27
C SER A 286 -0.34 94.15 -9.45
N LEU A 287 -1.10 94.27 -10.52
CA LEU A 287 -0.80 95.04 -11.69
C LEU A 287 -1.38 96.45 -11.58
N SER A 288 -0.65 97.43 -12.11
CA SER A 288 -1.16 98.79 -12.18
C SER A 288 -2.19 98.91 -13.33
N SER A 289 -3.09 99.86 -13.25
CA SER A 289 -4.08 100.16 -14.33
C SER A 289 -3.49 100.31 -15.68
N ASP A 290 -2.28 100.95 -15.76
CA ASP A 290 -1.57 101.13 -17.03
C ASP A 290 -1.02 99.73 -17.56
N GLU A 291 -0.50 98.89 -16.70
CA GLU A 291 -0.02 97.57 -17.10
C GLU A 291 -1.19 96.64 -17.57
N ILE A 292 -2.32 96.71 -16.90
CA ILE A 292 -3.51 95.97 -17.29
C ILE A 292 -3.96 96.45 -18.69
N THR A 293 -3.98 97.77 -18.90
CA THR A 293 -4.38 98.36 -20.21
C THR A 293 -3.39 97.88 -21.29
N GLU A 294 -2.10 97.97 -21.04
CA GLU A 294 -1.05 97.50 -22.00
C GLU A 294 -1.19 96.04 -22.40
N VAL A 295 -1.44 95.16 -21.41
CA VAL A 295 -1.62 93.71 -21.66
C VAL A 295 -2.88 93.46 -22.50
N ILE A 296 -4.00 94.12 -22.19
CA ILE A 296 -5.25 93.87 -22.89
C ILE A 296 -5.16 94.48 -24.31
N VAL A 297 -4.53 95.64 -24.50
CA VAL A 297 -4.22 96.20 -25.83
C VAL A 297 -3.35 95.25 -26.63
N SER A 298 -2.28 94.75 -26.06
CA SER A 298 -1.36 93.81 -26.71
C SER A 298 -2.04 92.50 -27.10
N ALA A 299 -2.85 91.94 -26.19
CA ALA A 299 -3.53 90.67 -26.39
C ALA A 299 -4.74 90.76 -27.38
N SER A 300 -5.38 91.99 -27.49
CA SER A 300 -6.52 92.20 -28.38
C SER A 300 -6.11 92.62 -29.80
N GLY A 301 -4.89 93.05 -29.99
CA GLY A 301 -4.42 93.55 -31.25
C GLY A 301 -5.08 94.86 -31.65
N LYS A 302 -5.78 95.61 -30.77
CA LYS A 302 -6.43 96.87 -30.96
C LYS A 302 -5.55 97.97 -30.36
N THR A 303 -5.74 99.28 -30.90
CA THR A 303 -5.06 100.37 -30.22
C THR A 303 -5.72 100.83 -28.95
N LYS A 304 -4.99 101.52 -28.08
CA LYS A 304 -5.52 102.03 -26.79
C LYS A 304 -6.68 102.99 -27.00
N GLU A 305 -6.64 103.78 -28.09
CA GLU A 305 -7.66 104.72 -28.47
C GLU A 305 -8.96 103.98 -28.87
N GLU A 306 -8.88 102.96 -29.75
CA GLU A 306 -10.00 102.13 -30.16
C GLU A 306 -10.68 101.47 -29.01
N LEU A 307 -9.90 100.87 -28.02
CA LEU A 307 -10.40 100.27 -26.85
C LEU A 307 -11.07 101.20 -25.89
N SER A 308 -10.51 102.40 -25.73
CA SER A 308 -11.09 103.41 -24.86
C SER A 308 -12.42 103.92 -25.46
N GLU A 309 -12.50 104.11 -26.78
CA GLU A 309 -13.73 104.51 -27.44
C GLU A 309 -14.82 103.45 -27.34
N GLN A 310 -14.48 102.22 -27.57
CA GLN A 310 -15.46 101.09 -27.42
C GLN A 310 -15.87 100.90 -25.95
N THR A 311 -15.01 101.06 -24.98
CA THR A 311 -15.31 100.98 -23.55
C THR A 311 -16.24 102.15 -23.17
N MET A 312 -15.94 103.27 -23.65
CA MET A 312 -16.80 104.51 -23.53
C MET A 312 -18.24 104.26 -23.99
N ALA A 313 -18.36 103.55 -25.13
CA ALA A 313 -19.65 103.23 -25.73
C ALA A 313 -20.44 102.22 -24.86
N LEU A 314 -19.74 101.32 -24.20
CA LEU A 314 -20.26 100.30 -23.29
C LEU A 314 -20.56 100.79 -21.86
N LEU A 315 -20.04 101.93 -21.39
CA LEU A 315 -20.28 102.54 -20.13
C LEU A 315 -21.78 102.92 -19.92
N GLY A 316 -22.49 103.09 -21.01
CA GLY A 316 -23.93 103.44 -21.00
C GLY A 316 -24.28 104.79 -20.37
N LEU A 317 -23.41 105.82 -20.61
CA LEU A 317 -23.62 107.20 -20.17
C LEU A 317 -24.92 107.80 -20.74
N THR A 318 -25.69 108.52 -19.94
CA THR A 318 -26.84 109.30 -20.38
C THR A 318 -26.37 110.47 -21.29
N ASP A 319 -27.25 111.02 -22.12
CA ASP A 319 -26.91 112.11 -22.93
C ASP A 319 -26.51 113.42 -22.19
N GLU A 320 -27.05 113.53 -20.99
CA GLU A 320 -26.62 114.63 -20.08
C GLU A 320 -25.20 114.42 -19.58
N GLN A 321 -24.83 113.16 -19.17
CA GLN A 321 -23.47 112.85 -18.72
C GLN A 321 -22.48 112.93 -19.83
N LYS A 322 -22.84 112.61 -21.12
CA LYS A 322 -21.96 112.74 -22.31
C LYS A 322 -21.69 114.19 -22.57
N LEU A 323 -22.72 115.09 -22.45
CA LEU A 323 -22.58 116.53 -22.65
C LEU A 323 -21.74 117.13 -21.51
N GLN A 324 -21.88 116.70 -20.29
CA GLN A 324 -21.05 117.10 -19.16
C GLN A 324 -19.57 116.70 -19.40
N LEU A 325 -19.32 115.52 -19.86
CA LEU A 325 -17.98 115.03 -20.19
C LEU A 325 -17.32 115.84 -21.34
N GLN A 326 -18.08 116.15 -22.46
CA GLN A 326 -17.62 116.98 -23.49
C GLN A 326 -17.31 118.44 -23.05
N THR A 327 -18.10 118.94 -22.13
CA THR A 327 -17.86 120.25 -21.55
C THR A 327 -16.62 120.29 -20.71
N MET A 328 -16.30 119.16 -19.93
CA MET A 328 -15.06 119.04 -19.15
C MET A 328 -13.83 119.00 -20.00
N VAL A 329 -13.86 118.30 -21.13
CA VAL A 329 -12.81 118.15 -22.10
C VAL A 329 -12.56 119.53 -22.81
N LEU A 330 -13.64 120.20 -23.31
CA LEU A 330 -13.57 121.53 -24.00
C LEU A 330 -13.17 122.62 -23.14
N SER A 331 -13.47 122.55 -21.82
CA SER A 331 -13.02 123.55 -20.84
C SER A 331 -11.59 123.40 -20.33
N GLY A 332 -10.91 122.30 -20.77
CA GLY A 332 -9.55 122.01 -20.29
C GLY A 332 -9.46 121.51 -18.88
N GLN A 333 -10.58 121.14 -18.24
CA GLN A 333 -10.62 120.55 -16.93
C GLN A 333 -10.06 119.09 -16.85
N ILE A 334 -10.12 118.33 -17.96
CA ILE A 334 -9.57 117.03 -18.15
C ILE A 334 -8.86 116.95 -19.50
N THR A 335 -7.75 116.22 -19.55
CA THR A 335 -7.04 115.93 -20.76
C THR A 335 -7.73 114.79 -21.54
N PRO A 336 -7.52 114.59 -22.84
CA PRO A 336 -8.11 113.46 -23.59
C PRO A 336 -7.81 112.09 -22.99
N ASP A 337 -6.63 111.97 -22.35
CA ASP A 337 -6.27 110.64 -21.67
C ASP A 337 -7.06 110.42 -20.37
N GLN A 338 -7.55 111.50 -19.75
CA GLN A 338 -8.38 111.40 -18.50
C GLN A 338 -9.85 111.25 -18.78
N THR A 339 -10.29 111.25 -20.01
CA THR A 339 -11.69 111.22 -20.44
C THR A 339 -12.40 109.92 -19.99
N LEU A 340 -11.72 108.80 -20.09
CA LEU A 340 -12.27 107.53 -19.69
C LEU A 340 -12.47 107.41 -18.14
N GLY A 341 -11.53 107.95 -17.38
CA GLY A 341 -11.64 107.96 -15.85
C GLY A 341 -12.76 108.90 -15.40
N ALA A 342 -12.87 110.07 -16.07
CA ALA A 342 -13.99 111.00 -15.78
C ALA A 342 -15.36 110.49 -16.18
N ALA A 343 -15.44 109.73 -17.30
CA ALA A 343 -16.64 108.97 -17.72
C ALA A 343 -17.06 107.92 -16.70
N LEU A 344 -16.05 107.23 -16.11
CA LEU A 344 -16.28 106.26 -15.03
C LEU A 344 -16.91 106.88 -13.82
N MET A 345 -16.35 107.97 -13.34
CA MET A 345 -16.93 108.76 -12.20
C MET A 345 -18.35 109.18 -12.47
N LEU A 346 -18.65 109.68 -13.63
CA LEU A 346 -20.02 110.17 -14.02
C LEU A 346 -20.98 108.96 -14.16
N SER A 347 -20.52 107.80 -14.51
CA SER A 347 -21.33 106.56 -14.68
C SER A 347 -21.76 105.95 -13.36
N GLY A 348 -21.06 106.27 -12.25
CA GLY A 348 -21.27 105.70 -10.92
C GLY A 348 -20.86 104.28 -10.82
N LYS A 349 -20.07 103.76 -11.78
CA LYS A 349 -19.56 102.40 -11.83
C LYS A 349 -18.20 102.30 -11.11
N SER A 350 -17.87 101.09 -10.63
CA SER A 350 -16.59 100.83 -9.94
C SER A 350 -15.44 100.70 -11.00
N GLU A 351 -14.23 100.79 -10.51
CA GLU A 351 -13.03 100.57 -11.32
C GLU A 351 -12.98 99.05 -11.80
N SER A 352 -13.57 98.11 -11.03
CA SER A 352 -13.79 96.74 -11.43
C SER A 352 -14.77 96.57 -12.58
N ASP A 353 -15.86 97.35 -12.59
CA ASP A 353 -16.81 97.41 -13.71
C ASP A 353 -16.18 97.96 -14.96
N LEU A 354 -15.33 98.96 -14.84
CA LEU A 354 -14.57 99.50 -15.94
C LEU A 354 -13.67 98.42 -16.57
N MET A 355 -12.97 97.69 -15.73
CA MET A 355 -12.09 96.59 -16.13
C MET A 355 -12.87 95.52 -16.94
N GLN A 356 -14.01 95.09 -16.42
CA GLN A 356 -14.88 94.20 -17.15
C GLN A 356 -15.37 94.71 -18.50
N LEU A 357 -15.72 95.95 -18.53
CA LEU A 357 -16.14 96.65 -19.77
C LEU A 357 -14.97 96.77 -20.75
N PHE A 358 -13.79 97.00 -20.25
CA PHE A 358 -12.58 97.15 -21.04
C PHE A 358 -12.17 95.79 -21.67
N ILE A 359 -12.28 94.75 -20.95
CA ILE A 359 -12.11 93.36 -21.41
C ILE A 359 -13.21 93.06 -22.47
N LYS A 360 -14.45 93.37 -22.18
CA LYS A 360 -15.57 93.24 -23.17
C LYS A 360 -15.38 93.98 -24.43
N ALA A 361 -14.87 95.22 -24.36
CA ALA A 361 -14.53 96.07 -25.50
C ALA A 361 -13.38 95.50 -26.32
N SER A 362 -12.44 94.80 -25.66
CA SER A 362 -11.31 94.16 -26.32
C SER A 362 -11.73 92.99 -27.23
N GLY A 363 -12.89 92.37 -26.93
CA GLY A 363 -13.36 91.22 -27.70
C GLY A 363 -12.65 89.88 -27.20
N LEU A 364 -11.87 89.96 -26.14
CA LEU A 364 -11.24 88.83 -25.54
C LEU A 364 -12.24 88.05 -24.57
N SER A 365 -12.15 86.78 -24.56
CA SER A 365 -12.85 86.01 -23.47
C SER A 365 -12.21 86.32 -22.13
N MET A 366 -13.00 86.33 -21.05
CA MET A 366 -12.47 86.52 -19.70
C MET A 366 -11.29 85.61 -19.38
N SER A 367 -11.30 84.37 -19.87
CA SER A 367 -10.24 83.40 -19.70
C SER A 367 -8.93 83.86 -20.37
N LYS A 368 -8.99 84.22 -21.65
CA LYS A 368 -7.80 84.75 -22.37
C LYS A 368 -7.25 86.03 -21.79
N ALA A 369 -8.12 86.93 -21.35
CA ALA A 369 -7.71 88.13 -20.69
C ALA A 369 -7.03 87.87 -19.34
N SER A 370 -7.60 86.96 -18.51
CA SER A 370 -7.00 86.53 -17.23
C SER A 370 -5.65 85.88 -17.46
N GLU A 371 -5.53 85.01 -18.45
CA GLU A 371 -4.26 84.32 -18.79
C GLU A 371 -3.16 85.31 -19.17
N ALA A 372 -3.48 86.27 -20.02
CA ALA A 372 -2.53 87.33 -20.44
C ALA A 372 -2.10 88.17 -19.23
N LEU A 373 -3.03 88.52 -18.37
CA LEU A 373 -2.77 89.30 -17.16
C LEU A 373 -1.92 88.56 -16.17
N MET A 374 -2.25 87.23 -15.96
CA MET A 374 -1.45 86.35 -15.12
C MET A 374 -0.02 86.23 -15.66
N LYS A 375 0.15 86.12 -16.96
CA LYS A 375 1.46 86.03 -17.62
C LYS A 375 2.33 87.23 -17.38
N LYS A 376 1.73 88.41 -17.43
CA LYS A 376 2.39 89.69 -17.10
C LYS A 376 2.73 89.83 -15.62
N ALA A 377 1.80 89.49 -14.75
CA ALA A 377 2.04 89.47 -13.30
C ALA A 377 3.11 88.47 -12.89
N ALA A 378 3.17 87.34 -13.57
CA ALA A 378 4.21 86.33 -13.35
C ALA A 378 5.60 86.85 -13.76
N GLN A 379 5.68 87.51 -14.96
CA GLN A 379 6.92 88.15 -15.42
C GLN A 379 7.39 89.23 -14.44
N ASN A 380 6.50 90.03 -13.92
CA ASN A 380 6.81 91.05 -12.93
C ASN A 380 7.34 90.51 -11.62
N GLN A 381 6.88 89.36 -11.24
CA GLN A 381 7.32 88.64 -10.03
C GLN A 381 8.52 87.66 -10.25
N GLY A 382 9.07 87.66 -11.51
CA GLY A 382 10.19 86.77 -11.84
C GLY A 382 9.85 85.23 -11.77
N THR A 383 8.57 84.92 -12.04
CA THR A 383 8.10 83.51 -12.01
C THR A 383 7.28 83.19 -13.28
N SER A 384 6.79 81.95 -13.37
CA SER A 384 5.84 81.49 -14.39
C SER A 384 4.41 81.47 -13.84
N VAL A 385 3.40 81.37 -14.74
CA VAL A 385 2.01 81.25 -14.37
C VAL A 385 1.84 80.04 -13.45
N ASP A 386 2.48 78.92 -13.82
CA ASP A 386 2.52 77.67 -12.95
C ASP A 386 3.16 77.98 -11.59
N GLY A 387 4.15 78.86 -11.54
CA GLY A 387 4.78 79.27 -10.28
C GLY A 387 3.83 80.07 -9.37
N LEU A 388 2.95 80.88 -9.96
CA LEU A 388 1.92 81.60 -9.23
C LEU A 388 0.85 80.63 -8.65
N ILE A 389 0.42 79.64 -9.45
CA ILE A 389 -0.53 78.59 -9.02
C ILE A 389 0.11 77.71 -7.93
N ALA A 390 1.34 77.27 -8.18
CA ALA A 390 2.10 76.47 -7.19
C ALA A 390 2.25 77.14 -5.83
N LYS A 391 2.57 78.50 -5.84
CA LYS A 391 2.65 79.25 -4.61
C LYS A 391 1.31 79.37 -3.90
N GLN A 392 0.20 79.38 -4.59
CA GLN A 392 -1.15 79.37 -4.00
C GLN A 392 -1.55 78.02 -3.43
N LEU A 393 -1.02 76.93 -4.04
CA LEU A 393 -1.16 75.59 -3.53
C LEU A 393 -0.16 75.30 -2.42
N GLY A 394 0.78 76.18 -2.10
CA GLY A 394 1.80 76.00 -1.08
C GLY A 394 2.93 75.01 -1.47
N THR A 395 3.17 74.88 -2.78
CA THR A 395 4.18 73.97 -3.33
C THR A 395 5.18 74.66 -4.21
N SER A 396 6.22 73.90 -4.73
CA SER A 396 7.19 74.43 -5.66
C SER A 396 6.67 74.33 -7.11
N THR A 397 7.19 75.14 -8.01
CA THR A 397 6.82 75.11 -9.45
C THR A 397 7.15 73.76 -10.08
N SER A 398 8.27 73.16 -9.71
CA SER A 398 8.69 71.81 -10.16
C SER A 398 7.76 70.73 -9.63
N ALA A 399 7.34 70.78 -8.36
CA ALA A 399 6.41 69.86 -7.80
C ALA A 399 4.99 69.96 -8.40
N TYR A 400 4.57 71.26 -8.74
CA TYR A 400 3.31 71.44 -9.43
C TYR A 400 3.31 70.86 -10.83
N LYS A 401 4.41 71.09 -11.62
CA LYS A 401 4.53 70.42 -12.93
C LYS A 401 4.55 68.97 -12.87
N ALA A 402 5.36 68.38 -11.99
CA ALA A 402 5.38 66.93 -11.77
C ALA A 402 3.99 66.34 -11.36
N MET A 403 3.20 67.17 -10.64
CA MET A 403 1.82 66.82 -10.30
C MET A 403 0.91 66.82 -11.54
N ILE A 404 1.02 67.75 -12.44
CA ILE A 404 0.22 67.80 -13.68
C ILE A 404 0.61 66.65 -14.61
N ASP A 405 1.93 66.49 -14.84
CA ASP A 405 2.46 65.37 -15.65
C ASP A 405 2.00 63.99 -15.16
N ALA A 406 2.06 63.75 -13.82
CA ALA A 406 1.57 62.53 -13.20
C ALA A 406 0.04 62.37 -13.31
N PHE A 407 -0.68 63.46 -13.37
CA PHE A 407 -2.13 63.43 -13.54
C PHE A 407 -2.50 63.00 -14.98
N GLU A 408 -1.86 63.59 -16.00
CA GLU A 408 -2.06 63.20 -17.40
C GLU A 408 -1.64 61.72 -17.64
N ASP A 409 -0.54 61.27 -17.03
CA ASP A 409 -0.06 59.89 -17.13
C ASP A 409 -1.07 58.90 -16.50
N ALA A 410 -1.61 59.24 -15.34
CA ALA A 410 -2.57 58.42 -14.64
C ALA A 410 -3.94 58.31 -15.35
N GLU A 411 -4.39 59.43 -15.93
CA GLU A 411 -5.64 59.44 -16.73
C GLU A 411 -5.52 58.60 -18.00
N ASN A 412 -4.39 58.69 -18.70
CA ASN A 412 -4.12 57.89 -19.89
C ASN A 412 -4.02 56.37 -19.57
N MET A 413 -3.52 56.02 -18.40
CA MET A 413 -3.37 54.62 -17.98
C MET A 413 -4.68 54.00 -17.55
N LEU A 414 -5.58 54.78 -16.93
CA LEU A 414 -6.90 54.28 -16.54
C LEU A 414 -7.85 54.12 -17.74
N ASP A 415 -7.67 54.94 -18.78
CA ASP A 415 -8.38 54.78 -20.05
C ASP A 415 -7.99 53.50 -20.81
N ASP A 416 -6.79 52.94 -20.55
CA ASP A 416 -6.32 51.65 -21.09
C ASP A 416 -6.86 50.44 -20.29
N VAL A 417 -7.25 50.60 -19.03
CA VAL A 417 -7.82 49.52 -18.18
C VAL A 417 -9.36 49.60 -18.22
N ASP A 418 -9.97 48.97 -19.22
CA ASP A 418 -11.41 48.79 -19.26
C ASP A 418 -11.85 47.60 -18.38
N ALA A 419 -12.13 47.91 -17.10
CA ALA A 419 -12.61 46.90 -16.13
C ALA A 419 -13.90 46.17 -16.61
N ASP A 420 -14.68 46.78 -17.49
CA ASP A 420 -15.87 46.11 -18.03
C ASP A 420 -15.55 45.09 -19.12
N SER A 421 -14.40 45.18 -19.76
CA SER A 421 -13.91 44.23 -20.78
C SER A 421 -13.10 43.08 -20.22
N MET A 422 -12.79 43.10 -18.91
CA MET A 422 -12.12 41.96 -18.25
C MET A 422 -13.05 40.72 -18.24
N GLU A 423 -12.71 39.69 -19.00
CA GLU A 423 -13.36 38.37 -18.99
C GLU A 423 -12.31 37.31 -18.63
N ALA A 424 -12.69 36.38 -17.78
CA ALA A 424 -11.82 35.24 -17.44
C ALA A 424 -11.48 34.44 -18.70
N PRO A 425 -10.23 34.03 -18.91
CA PRO A 425 -9.87 33.17 -20.03
C PRO A 425 -10.59 31.82 -19.88
N VAL A 426 -10.99 31.24 -21.01
CA VAL A 426 -11.41 29.85 -21.08
C VAL A 426 -10.15 29.01 -21.27
N ILE A 427 -9.79 28.25 -20.26
CA ILE A 427 -8.61 27.40 -20.28
C ILE A 427 -8.86 26.24 -21.25
N ASP A 428 -7.91 25.98 -22.14
CA ASP A 428 -7.94 24.87 -23.10
C ASP A 428 -7.08 23.72 -22.49
N PHE A 429 -7.69 22.96 -21.56
CA PHE A 429 -7.04 21.87 -20.81
C PHE A 429 -6.45 20.78 -21.71
N ASP A 430 -7.00 20.57 -22.92
CA ASP A 430 -6.45 19.60 -23.88
C ASP A 430 -5.06 19.97 -24.45
N LYS A 431 -4.59 21.20 -24.19
CA LYS A 431 -3.26 21.66 -24.62
C LYS A 431 -2.23 21.66 -23.50
N LEU A 432 -2.66 21.39 -22.28
CA LEU A 432 -1.83 21.43 -21.09
C LEU A 432 -1.29 20.03 -20.83
N ASP A 433 -0.02 19.76 -21.20
CA ASP A 433 0.63 18.44 -21.03
C ASP A 433 1.34 18.28 -19.66
N SER A 434 1.41 19.35 -18.83
CA SER A 434 2.08 19.31 -17.52
C SER A 434 1.61 20.42 -16.58
N GLU A 435 1.82 20.29 -15.26
CA GLU A 435 1.60 21.35 -14.26
C GLU A 435 2.27 22.66 -14.61
N LYS A 436 3.45 22.64 -15.20
CA LYS A 436 4.16 23.85 -15.70
C LYS A 436 3.40 24.63 -16.79
N ASP A 437 2.57 23.93 -17.54
CA ASP A 437 1.76 24.57 -18.58
C ASP A 437 0.54 25.28 -17.97
N TYR A 438 0.00 24.79 -16.84
CA TYR A 438 -1.04 25.48 -16.07
C TYR A 438 -0.56 26.84 -15.54
N GLU A 439 0.64 26.91 -14.94
CA GLU A 439 1.20 28.16 -14.44
C GLU A 439 1.46 29.14 -15.58
N ASN A 440 1.90 28.71 -16.75
CA ASN A 440 2.21 29.56 -17.91
C ASN A 440 0.96 30.07 -18.65
N GLU A 441 -0.15 29.33 -18.71
CA GLU A 441 -1.42 29.81 -19.30
C GLU A 441 -2.25 30.67 -18.33
N MET A 442 -2.06 30.48 -17.03
CA MET A 442 -2.62 31.30 -15.96
C MET A 442 -1.79 32.54 -15.68
N ASP A 443 -0.71 32.78 -16.43
CA ASP A 443 0.01 34.08 -16.39
C ASP A 443 -0.96 35.13 -16.87
N PHE A 444 -1.74 35.65 -15.92
CA PHE A 444 -2.55 36.84 -16.09
C PHE A 444 -1.63 37.88 -16.71
N ASN A 445 -1.99 38.50 -17.82
CA ASN A 445 -1.25 39.62 -18.35
C ASN A 445 -1.42 40.83 -17.39
N LEU A 446 -0.86 40.67 -16.23
CA LEU A 446 -0.89 41.56 -15.09
C LEU A 446 0.17 42.66 -15.23
N ASP A 447 1.03 42.61 -16.28
CA ASP A 447 2.05 43.59 -16.56
C ASP A 447 1.46 45.03 -16.67
N ASP A 448 0.24 45.15 -17.19
CA ASP A 448 -0.48 46.41 -17.25
C ASP A 448 -0.89 46.89 -15.85
N ILE A 449 -1.29 45.99 -14.96
CA ILE A 449 -1.65 46.28 -13.57
C ILE A 449 -0.41 46.55 -12.72
N TYR A 450 0.66 45.78 -12.89
CA TYR A 450 1.97 46.03 -12.25
C TYR A 450 2.56 47.35 -12.69
N GLY A 451 2.43 47.68 -13.95
CA GLY A 451 2.84 48.98 -14.48
C GLY A 451 2.11 50.18 -13.84
N ILE A 452 0.82 50.01 -13.48
CA ILE A 452 0.00 50.99 -12.76
C ILE A 452 0.46 51.09 -11.30
N LEU A 453 0.68 49.99 -10.63
CA LEU A 453 1.14 49.89 -9.24
C LEU A 453 2.48 50.61 -9.05
N ASP A 454 3.47 50.34 -9.87
CA ASP A 454 4.80 50.95 -9.79
C ASP A 454 4.77 52.46 -10.01
N LYS A 455 3.94 52.93 -10.91
CA LYS A 455 3.82 54.37 -11.24
C LYS A 455 3.00 55.12 -10.17
N VAL A 456 1.95 54.58 -9.64
CA VAL A 456 1.14 55.17 -8.55
C VAL A 456 1.97 55.32 -7.27
N ASP A 457 2.80 54.39 -6.94
CA ASP A 457 3.67 54.45 -5.74
C ASP A 457 4.84 55.41 -5.94
N ALA A 458 5.36 55.58 -7.17
CA ALA A 458 6.44 56.49 -7.51
C ALA A 458 6.02 57.99 -7.39
N THR A 459 4.77 58.32 -7.63
CA THR A 459 4.32 59.71 -7.63
C THR A 459 3.84 60.28 -6.31
N LYS A 460 3.54 59.45 -5.30
CA LYS A 460 3.07 59.79 -3.93
C LYS A 460 1.89 60.79 -3.86
N ILE A 461 1.26 61.13 -4.96
CA ILE A 461 0.25 62.21 -5.05
C ILE A 461 -1.16 61.68 -4.87
N TYR A 462 -1.41 60.46 -5.33
CA TYR A 462 -2.72 59.77 -5.24
C TYR A 462 -2.82 58.84 -4.05
N SER A 463 -1.84 58.80 -3.15
CA SER A 463 -1.79 57.87 -2.05
C SER A 463 -2.78 58.28 -0.94
N THR A 464 -4.07 58.28 -1.22
CA THR A 464 -5.05 58.22 -0.14
C THR A 464 -4.93 56.87 0.58
N ALA A 465 -5.24 56.83 1.87
CA ALA A 465 -5.21 55.53 2.59
C ALA A 465 -6.14 54.49 1.94
N GLU A 466 -7.22 54.95 1.31
CA GLU A 466 -8.19 54.09 0.60
C GLU A 466 -7.63 53.44 -0.66
N ILE A 467 -6.89 54.23 -1.50
CA ILE A 467 -6.27 53.69 -2.73
C ILE A 467 -5.18 52.71 -2.36
N ARG A 468 -4.34 52.97 -1.33
CA ARG A 468 -3.30 52.03 -0.89
C ARG A 468 -3.91 50.74 -0.34
N GLU A 469 -5.02 50.80 0.40
CA GLU A 469 -5.72 49.62 0.88
C GLU A 469 -6.28 48.80 -0.27
N THR A 470 -6.82 49.41 -1.30
CA THR A 470 -7.36 48.75 -2.49
C THR A 470 -6.26 48.09 -3.32
N LEU A 471 -5.12 48.78 -3.49
CA LEU A 471 -3.95 48.22 -4.15
C LEU A 471 -3.34 47.03 -3.39
N ALA A 472 -3.28 47.13 -2.06
CA ALA A 472 -2.83 46.00 -1.24
C ALA A 472 -3.77 44.77 -1.35
N LYS A 473 -5.06 44.98 -1.51
CA LYS A 473 -6.02 43.88 -1.77
C LYS A 473 -5.79 43.28 -3.16
N LEU A 474 -5.49 44.11 -4.17
CA LEU A 474 -5.18 43.58 -5.49
C LEU A 474 -3.88 42.78 -5.48
N GLN A 475 -2.86 43.23 -4.79
CA GLN A 475 -1.61 42.49 -4.64
C GLN A 475 -1.81 41.18 -3.87
N ALA A 476 -2.58 41.20 -2.79
CA ALA A 476 -2.92 39.97 -2.05
C ALA A 476 -3.73 38.98 -2.90
N LEU A 477 -4.58 39.45 -3.81
CA LEU A 477 -5.30 38.58 -4.74
C LEU A 477 -4.38 37.93 -5.78
N MET A 478 -3.36 38.66 -6.22
CA MET A 478 -2.36 38.18 -7.17
C MET A 478 -1.37 37.19 -6.57
N ASP A 479 -1.13 37.29 -5.26
CA ASP A 479 -0.34 36.35 -4.47
C ASP A 479 -1.20 35.10 -4.02
N THR A 480 -2.46 34.98 -4.46
CA THR A 480 -3.34 33.85 -4.14
C THR A 480 -3.07 32.74 -5.15
N GLU A 481 -2.44 31.68 -4.66
CA GLU A 481 -2.31 30.43 -5.41
C GLU A 481 -3.68 29.76 -5.57
N ILE A 482 -3.86 28.96 -6.63
CA ILE A 482 -5.04 28.11 -6.78
C ILE A 482 -5.01 27.10 -5.62
N ASP A 483 -6.13 26.97 -4.92
CA ASP A 483 -6.25 26.07 -3.78
C ASP A 483 -6.36 24.63 -4.25
N ASP A 484 -5.22 23.92 -4.27
CA ASP A 484 -5.13 22.50 -4.63
C ASP A 484 -5.88 21.61 -3.62
N SER A 485 -6.14 22.10 -2.40
CA SER A 485 -6.91 21.34 -1.39
C SER A 485 -8.38 21.10 -1.81
N SER A 486 -8.86 21.79 -2.82
CA SER A 486 -10.20 21.63 -3.40
C SER A 486 -10.24 20.64 -4.58
N ILE A 487 -9.11 20.11 -5.04
CA ILE A 487 -9.02 19.14 -6.11
C ILE A 487 -9.46 17.78 -5.57
N LEU A 488 -10.33 17.12 -6.32
CA LEU A 488 -10.87 15.79 -5.93
C LEU A 488 -9.94 14.68 -6.41
N GLU A 489 -9.07 14.18 -5.55
CA GLU A 489 -8.14 13.10 -5.85
C GLU A 489 -8.63 11.75 -5.36
N VAL A 490 -8.26 10.70 -6.10
CA VAL A 490 -8.40 9.32 -5.65
C VAL A 490 -7.15 8.90 -4.90
N LYS A 491 -7.25 8.86 -3.56
CA LYS A 491 -6.15 8.39 -2.71
C LYS A 491 -5.97 6.87 -2.76
N ASN A 492 -7.05 6.12 -2.99
CA ASN A 492 -6.99 4.67 -3.05
C ASN A 492 -8.15 4.09 -3.88
N TYR A 493 -7.85 3.07 -4.68
CA TYR A 493 -8.82 2.32 -5.48
C TYR A 493 -8.55 0.82 -5.33
N ILE A 494 -9.41 0.12 -4.61
CA ILE A 494 -9.18 -1.30 -4.31
C ILE A 494 -10.42 -2.13 -4.68
N PRO A 495 -10.44 -2.74 -5.86
CA PRO A 495 -11.44 -3.75 -6.18
C PRO A 495 -11.25 -5.00 -5.33
N ARG A 496 -12.35 -5.72 -5.04
CA ARG A 496 -12.33 -6.88 -4.13
C ARG A 496 -11.29 -7.93 -4.52
N TYR A 497 -11.11 -8.22 -5.80
CA TYR A 497 -10.14 -9.23 -6.25
C TYR A 497 -8.69 -8.86 -5.94
N LEU A 498 -8.37 -7.58 -5.73
CA LEU A 498 -7.06 -7.08 -5.28
C LEU A 498 -6.99 -6.81 -3.76
N ASN A 499 -8.13 -6.86 -3.07
CA ASN A 499 -8.18 -6.54 -1.65
C ASN A 499 -7.60 -7.68 -0.80
N LYS A 500 -6.36 -7.50 -0.31
CA LYS A 500 -5.67 -8.47 0.55
C LYS A 500 -6.40 -8.71 1.87
N ALA A 501 -7.02 -7.67 2.45
CA ALA A 501 -7.76 -7.80 3.70
C ALA A 501 -8.94 -8.77 3.57
N VAL A 502 -9.53 -8.87 2.39
CA VAL A 502 -10.61 -9.82 2.07
C VAL A 502 -10.03 -11.16 1.62
N ASN A 503 -9.19 -11.19 0.59
CA ASN A 503 -8.87 -12.40 -0.17
C ASN A 503 -7.75 -13.26 0.43
N PHE A 504 -6.87 -12.70 1.26
CA PHE A 504 -5.72 -13.41 1.81
C PHE A 504 -6.11 -14.74 2.51
N VAL A 505 -7.29 -14.80 3.14
CA VAL A 505 -7.80 -16.04 3.77
C VAL A 505 -7.95 -17.16 2.75
N ILE A 506 -8.43 -16.87 1.55
CA ILE A 506 -8.63 -17.87 0.48
C ILE A 506 -7.32 -18.21 -0.19
N ASP A 507 -6.46 -17.24 -0.42
CA ASP A 507 -5.14 -17.44 -1.02
C ASP A 507 -4.27 -18.32 -0.11
N ASP A 508 -4.24 -18.01 1.19
CA ASP A 508 -3.54 -18.83 2.18
C ASP A 508 -4.17 -20.23 2.32
N ALA A 509 -5.50 -20.32 2.35
CA ALA A 509 -6.19 -21.62 2.38
C ALA A 509 -5.88 -22.45 1.13
N SER A 510 -5.72 -21.84 -0.03
CA SER A 510 -5.33 -22.52 -1.28
C SER A 510 -3.88 -22.99 -1.22
N GLY A 511 -2.96 -22.16 -0.75
CA GLY A 511 -1.57 -22.50 -0.48
C GLY A 511 -1.44 -23.64 0.55
N ASP A 512 -2.22 -23.57 1.63
CA ASP A 512 -2.31 -24.62 2.64
C ASP A 512 -2.84 -25.95 2.06
N GLU A 513 -3.84 -25.91 1.18
CA GLU A 513 -4.33 -27.12 0.49
C GLU A 513 -3.23 -27.76 -0.35
N ALA A 514 -2.47 -26.96 -1.12
CA ALA A 514 -1.38 -27.44 -1.93
C ALA A 514 -0.27 -28.08 -1.06
N GLY A 515 0.12 -27.42 0.05
CA GLY A 515 1.05 -27.97 1.03
C GLY A 515 0.57 -29.28 1.65
N ALA A 516 -0.70 -29.37 2.02
CA ALA A 516 -1.32 -30.59 2.53
C ALA A 516 -1.35 -31.71 1.48
N MET A 517 -1.60 -31.37 0.21
CA MET A 517 -1.56 -32.34 -0.89
C MET A 517 -0.16 -32.93 -1.08
N LEU A 518 0.87 -32.11 -1.02
CA LEU A 518 2.26 -32.56 -1.06
C LEU A 518 2.54 -33.55 0.10
N MET A 519 2.14 -33.18 1.31
CA MET A 519 2.29 -34.05 2.48
C MET A 519 1.49 -35.35 2.33
N LEU A 520 0.28 -35.29 1.81
CA LEU A 520 -0.52 -36.48 1.54
C LEU A 520 0.17 -37.41 0.54
N TYR A 521 0.79 -36.90 -0.52
CA TYR A 521 1.54 -37.72 -1.48
C TYR A 521 2.76 -38.42 -0.83
N ILE A 522 3.49 -37.70 0.03
CA ILE A 522 4.60 -38.28 0.80
C ILE A 522 4.09 -39.41 1.70
N ILE A 523 3.00 -39.17 2.43
CA ILE A 523 2.39 -40.19 3.31
C ILE A 523 1.92 -41.42 2.50
N ILE A 524 1.28 -41.21 1.36
CA ILE A 524 0.83 -42.27 0.45
C ILE A 524 2.04 -43.08 -0.06
N ALA A 525 3.13 -42.44 -0.44
CA ALA A 525 4.36 -43.10 -0.87
C ALA A 525 4.94 -43.95 0.27
N VAL A 526 4.94 -43.45 1.52
CA VAL A 526 5.36 -44.19 2.71
C VAL A 526 4.45 -45.40 2.98
N ILE A 527 3.12 -45.23 2.89
CA ILE A 527 2.14 -46.30 3.01
C ILE A 527 2.38 -47.39 1.97
N ALA A 528 2.49 -46.99 0.72
CA ALA A 528 2.79 -47.85 -0.42
C ALA A 528 4.05 -48.69 -0.21
N PHE A 529 5.10 -47.99 0.20
CA PHE A 529 6.38 -48.61 0.51
C PHE A 529 6.28 -49.58 1.70
N MET A 530 5.62 -49.21 2.81
CA MET A 530 5.38 -50.09 3.94
C MET A 530 4.64 -51.38 3.55
N TYR A 531 3.57 -51.26 2.74
CA TYR A 531 2.84 -52.42 2.25
C TYR A 531 3.67 -53.29 1.32
N ALA A 532 4.45 -52.69 0.41
CA ALA A 532 5.31 -53.47 -0.46
C ALA A 532 6.31 -54.34 0.31
N VAL A 533 6.97 -53.75 1.30
CA VAL A 533 7.95 -54.42 2.13
C VAL A 533 7.29 -55.45 3.06
N THR A 534 6.20 -55.09 3.70
CA THR A 534 5.45 -55.95 4.65
C THR A 534 4.90 -57.17 3.96
N THR A 535 4.26 -57.02 2.78
CA THR A 535 3.72 -58.09 1.96
C THR A 535 4.83 -59.00 1.44
N SER A 536 5.92 -58.42 0.93
CA SER A 536 7.08 -59.19 0.49
C SER A 536 7.66 -60.08 1.60
N ASN A 537 7.71 -59.56 2.85
CA ASN A 537 8.20 -60.29 3.98
C ASN A 537 7.23 -61.38 4.43
N THR A 538 5.90 -61.15 4.46
CA THR A 538 4.86 -62.13 4.75
C THR A 538 4.94 -63.33 3.79
N ILE A 539 4.99 -63.05 2.47
CA ILE A 539 5.15 -64.12 1.44
C ILE A 539 6.45 -64.90 1.65
N THR A 540 7.51 -64.27 2.07
CA THR A 540 8.80 -64.91 2.33
C THR A 540 8.75 -65.75 3.59
N LYS A 541 8.09 -65.29 4.67
CA LYS A 541 7.90 -66.00 5.94
C LYS A 541 7.04 -67.28 5.75
N GLU A 542 6.01 -67.17 4.92
CA GLU A 542 5.06 -68.26 4.68
C GLU A 542 5.42 -69.11 3.43
N ALA A 543 6.65 -69.01 2.94
CA ALA A 543 7.08 -69.68 1.73
C ALA A 543 6.79 -71.18 1.68
N GLY A 544 7.06 -71.92 2.78
CA GLY A 544 6.76 -73.35 2.88
C GLY A 544 5.27 -73.63 2.76
N VAL A 545 4.44 -72.89 3.44
CA VAL A 545 2.97 -73.01 3.36
C VAL A 545 2.44 -72.70 1.96
N ILE A 546 2.93 -71.60 1.34
CA ILE A 546 2.57 -71.26 -0.04
C ILE A 546 3.00 -72.37 -1.01
N GLY A 547 4.19 -72.93 -0.83
CA GLY A 547 4.69 -74.05 -1.59
C GLY A 547 3.79 -75.29 -1.48
N THR A 548 3.39 -75.68 -0.27
CA THR A 548 2.46 -76.77 -0.03
C THR A 548 1.09 -76.48 -0.66
N LEU A 549 0.49 -75.32 -0.46
CA LEU A 549 -0.81 -75.00 -1.03
C LEU A 549 -0.76 -75.00 -2.57
N ARG A 550 0.28 -74.53 -3.15
CA ARG A 550 0.46 -74.59 -4.62
C ARG A 550 0.70 -76.04 -5.12
N ALA A 551 1.42 -76.86 -4.38
CA ALA A 551 1.55 -78.24 -4.71
C ALA A 551 0.21 -79.03 -4.53
N SER A 552 -0.67 -78.59 -3.63
CA SER A 552 -2.02 -79.10 -3.47
C SER A 552 -3.04 -78.55 -4.47
N GLY A 553 -2.62 -77.84 -5.48
CA GLY A 553 -3.48 -77.37 -6.58
C GLY A 553 -4.09 -76.00 -6.47
N PHE A 554 -3.80 -75.22 -5.40
CA PHE A 554 -4.26 -73.85 -5.34
C PHE A 554 -3.63 -72.97 -6.42
N SER A 555 -4.45 -72.18 -7.12
CA SER A 555 -4.03 -71.31 -8.20
C SER A 555 -3.30 -70.07 -7.65
N ARG A 556 -2.53 -69.43 -8.55
CA ARG A 556 -1.88 -68.14 -8.18
C ARG A 556 -2.91 -67.08 -7.85
N GLY A 557 -4.05 -67.07 -8.55
CA GLY A 557 -5.13 -66.07 -8.31
C GLY A 557 -5.77 -66.21 -6.95
N GLU A 558 -6.06 -67.47 -6.54
CA GLU A 558 -6.65 -67.74 -5.21
C GLU A 558 -5.69 -67.30 -4.06
N LEU A 559 -4.41 -67.55 -4.22
CA LEU A 559 -3.40 -67.12 -3.24
C LEU A 559 -3.19 -65.61 -3.26
N THR A 560 -3.19 -64.98 -4.45
CA THR A 560 -3.14 -63.52 -4.57
C THR A 560 -4.32 -62.88 -3.82
N ARG A 561 -5.54 -63.39 -4.11
CA ARG A 561 -6.74 -62.88 -3.43
C ARG A 561 -6.67 -63.07 -1.91
N HIS A 562 -6.22 -64.24 -1.43
CA HIS A 562 -6.06 -64.52 -0.01
C HIS A 562 -5.13 -63.52 0.70
N TYR A 563 -3.91 -63.33 0.15
CA TYR A 563 -2.92 -62.42 0.76
C TYR A 563 -3.23 -60.91 0.58
N MET A 564 -4.14 -60.55 -0.34
CA MET A 564 -4.64 -59.19 -0.50
C MET A 564 -5.73 -58.81 0.50
N VAL A 565 -6.57 -59.75 0.94
CA VAL A 565 -7.77 -59.45 1.74
C VAL A 565 -7.41 -58.71 3.05
N LEU A 566 -6.39 -59.16 3.76
CA LEU A 566 -6.03 -58.55 5.05
C LEU A 566 -5.46 -57.12 4.92
N PRO A 567 -4.52 -56.84 4.03
CA PRO A 567 -4.12 -55.46 3.73
C PRO A 567 -5.30 -54.56 3.31
N VAL A 568 -6.18 -55.03 2.41
CA VAL A 568 -7.37 -54.29 1.96
C VAL A 568 -8.31 -53.93 3.12
N ILE A 569 -8.65 -54.90 3.97
CA ILE A 569 -9.52 -54.68 5.13
C ILE A 569 -8.90 -53.68 6.09
N ILE A 570 -7.60 -53.82 6.40
CA ILE A 570 -6.91 -52.91 7.34
C ILE A 570 -6.83 -51.51 6.78
N THR A 571 -6.53 -51.35 5.50
CA THR A 571 -6.50 -50.05 4.86
C THR A 571 -7.89 -49.42 4.82
N LEU A 572 -8.92 -50.18 4.44
CA LEU A 572 -10.29 -49.68 4.38
C LEU A 572 -10.80 -49.23 5.76
N ILE A 573 -10.65 -50.07 6.77
CA ILE A 573 -11.11 -49.75 8.13
C ILE A 573 -10.26 -48.62 8.70
N GLY A 574 -8.95 -48.64 8.47
CA GLY A 574 -8.04 -47.58 8.90
C GLY A 574 -8.38 -46.25 8.26
N ALA A 575 -8.67 -46.23 6.95
CA ALA A 575 -9.06 -45.02 6.25
C ALA A 575 -10.42 -44.46 6.70
N LEU A 576 -11.40 -45.37 6.89
CA LEU A 576 -12.72 -44.97 7.39
C LEU A 576 -12.63 -44.42 8.83
N MET A 577 -11.89 -45.10 9.72
CA MET A 577 -11.69 -44.58 11.07
C MET A 577 -10.88 -43.27 11.09
N GLY A 578 -9.90 -43.18 10.22
CA GLY A 578 -9.15 -41.94 10.02
C GLY A 578 -10.07 -40.79 9.61
N ASN A 579 -10.93 -40.99 8.62
CA ASN A 579 -11.91 -40.00 8.21
C ASN A 579 -12.91 -39.65 9.33
N VAL A 580 -13.37 -40.61 10.10
CA VAL A 580 -14.21 -40.32 11.30
C VAL A 580 -13.50 -39.35 12.23
N LEU A 581 -12.22 -39.58 12.53
CA LEU A 581 -11.43 -38.65 13.32
C LEU A 581 -11.23 -37.29 12.57
N GLY A 582 -11.00 -37.35 11.26
CA GLY A 582 -10.82 -36.19 10.40
C GLY A 582 -12.04 -35.29 10.32
N TYR A 583 -13.25 -35.83 10.39
CA TYR A 583 -14.48 -35.02 10.33
C TYR A 583 -14.99 -34.57 11.72
N PHE A 584 -14.71 -35.33 12.80
CA PHE A 584 -15.31 -35.05 14.10
C PHE A 584 -14.33 -34.60 15.19
N VAL A 585 -13.05 -34.91 15.06
CA VAL A 585 -12.05 -34.56 16.08
C VAL A 585 -11.05 -33.53 15.61
N PHE A 586 -10.39 -33.76 14.49
CA PHE A 586 -9.33 -32.87 14.02
C PHE A 586 -9.79 -31.48 13.58
N PRO A 587 -11.02 -31.26 13.04
CA PRO A 587 -11.45 -29.92 12.72
C PRO A 587 -11.43 -28.97 13.91
N SER A 588 -11.78 -29.44 15.12
CA SER A 588 -11.70 -28.62 16.33
C SER A 588 -10.28 -28.18 16.71
N VAL A 589 -9.27 -28.83 16.16
CA VAL A 589 -7.86 -28.47 16.35
C VAL A 589 -7.44 -27.45 15.26
N PHE A 590 -7.72 -27.77 14.01
CA PHE A 590 -7.32 -26.91 12.88
C PHE A 590 -8.13 -25.60 12.81
N THR A 591 -9.40 -25.63 13.18
CA THR A 591 -10.23 -24.42 13.32
C THR A 591 -9.58 -23.39 14.21
N LYS A 592 -8.96 -23.82 15.32
CA LYS A 592 -8.29 -22.87 16.21
C LYS A 592 -7.12 -22.16 15.54
N VAL A 593 -6.42 -22.82 14.63
CA VAL A 593 -5.31 -22.20 13.88
C VAL A 593 -5.86 -21.07 12.99
N TYR A 594 -6.93 -21.35 12.23
CA TYR A 594 -7.56 -20.30 11.40
C TYR A 594 -8.16 -19.17 12.24
N PHE A 595 -8.79 -19.48 13.37
CA PHE A 595 -9.33 -18.44 14.27
C PHE A 595 -8.27 -17.64 15.02
N LEU A 596 -7.03 -18.11 15.10
CA LEU A 596 -5.91 -17.34 15.66
C LEU A 596 -5.29 -16.40 14.63
N ASN A 597 -5.50 -16.65 13.34
CA ASN A 597 -4.88 -15.90 12.25
C ASN A 597 -5.86 -14.97 11.53
N TYR A 598 -7.17 -15.29 11.53
CA TYR A 598 -8.16 -14.59 10.69
C TYR A 598 -9.40 -14.18 11.47
N SER A 599 -9.95 -13.02 11.12
CA SER A 599 -11.22 -12.51 11.65
C SER A 599 -12.41 -13.02 10.84
N ILE A 600 -12.57 -14.35 10.78
CA ILE A 600 -13.64 -15.01 10.03
C ILE A 600 -14.88 -15.30 10.89
N ALA A 601 -16.03 -15.35 10.23
CA ALA A 601 -17.28 -15.78 10.87
C ALA A 601 -17.21 -17.24 11.36
N PRO A 602 -17.99 -17.62 12.39
CA PRO A 602 -18.09 -19.00 12.82
C PRO A 602 -18.49 -19.91 11.65
N PHE A 603 -17.75 -21.00 11.43
CA PHE A 603 -18.06 -21.93 10.37
C PHE A 603 -18.44 -23.32 10.88
N GLU A 604 -19.21 -24.03 10.07
CA GLU A 604 -19.58 -25.42 10.30
C GLU A 604 -18.73 -26.35 9.43
N VAL A 605 -18.49 -27.55 9.93
CA VAL A 605 -17.77 -28.58 9.19
C VAL A 605 -18.67 -29.19 8.13
N PHE A 606 -18.35 -28.96 6.87
CA PHE A 606 -19.09 -29.51 5.74
C PHE A 606 -18.53 -30.85 5.25
N TRP A 607 -19.41 -31.71 4.71
CA TRP A 607 -18.99 -32.89 4.00
C TRP A 607 -18.26 -32.52 2.70
N THR A 608 -16.98 -32.92 2.61
CA THR A 608 -16.13 -32.63 1.44
C THR A 608 -15.83 -33.91 0.66
N PRO A 609 -16.49 -34.16 -0.48
CA PRO A 609 -16.26 -35.36 -1.30
C PRO A 609 -14.81 -35.49 -1.78
N LYS A 610 -14.16 -34.37 -2.12
CA LYS A 610 -12.75 -34.27 -2.56
C LYS A 610 -11.82 -34.82 -1.47
N ALA A 611 -11.96 -34.36 -0.21
CA ALA A 611 -11.16 -34.83 0.91
C ALA A 611 -11.33 -36.34 1.16
N PHE A 612 -12.58 -36.86 1.14
CA PHE A 612 -12.86 -38.29 1.30
C PHE A 612 -12.26 -39.15 0.17
N LEU A 613 -12.34 -38.68 -1.08
CA LEU A 613 -11.75 -39.37 -2.23
C LEU A 613 -10.22 -39.45 -2.11
N LEU A 614 -9.58 -38.35 -1.79
CA LEU A 614 -8.12 -38.24 -1.67
C LEU A 614 -7.58 -39.08 -0.52
N THR A 615 -8.26 -39.12 0.63
CA THR A 615 -7.80 -39.79 1.85
C THR A 615 -8.27 -41.26 1.97
N THR A 616 -9.27 -41.67 1.22
CA THR A 616 -9.81 -43.03 1.25
C THR A 616 -9.55 -43.79 -0.04
N LEU A 617 -10.09 -43.33 -1.18
CA LEU A 617 -10.04 -44.08 -2.42
C LEU A 617 -8.65 -44.15 -3.04
N ILE A 618 -7.92 -43.07 -3.05
CA ILE A 618 -6.57 -43.02 -3.66
C ILE A 618 -5.58 -43.88 -2.86
N PRO A 619 -5.45 -43.79 -1.52
CA PRO A 619 -4.59 -44.67 -0.72
C PRO A 619 -4.98 -46.13 -0.87
N LEU A 620 -6.29 -46.46 -0.88
CA LEU A 620 -6.79 -47.82 -1.05
C LEU A 620 -6.42 -48.39 -2.44
N ALA A 621 -6.63 -47.59 -3.51
CA ALA A 621 -6.29 -48.01 -4.88
C ALA A 621 -4.79 -48.26 -5.03
N ILE A 622 -3.95 -47.33 -4.58
CA ILE A 622 -2.49 -47.45 -4.62
C ILE A 622 -2.03 -48.67 -3.82
N MET A 623 -2.57 -48.90 -2.62
CA MET A 623 -2.28 -50.05 -1.82
C MET A 623 -2.66 -51.37 -2.56
N ILE A 624 -3.86 -51.47 -3.16
CA ILE A 624 -4.30 -52.60 -3.94
C ILE A 624 -3.33 -52.90 -5.09
N VAL A 625 -2.98 -51.90 -5.86
CA VAL A 625 -2.05 -52.03 -6.99
C VAL A 625 -0.68 -52.54 -6.51
N ILE A 626 -0.10 -51.89 -5.49
CA ILE A 626 1.25 -52.24 -5.01
C ILE A 626 1.29 -53.64 -4.41
N VAL A 627 0.31 -53.96 -3.54
CA VAL A 627 0.23 -55.30 -2.94
C VAL A 627 0.02 -56.37 -3.99
N PHE A 628 -0.85 -56.12 -4.99
CA PHE A 628 -1.05 -56.98 -6.14
C PHE A 628 0.24 -57.24 -6.92
N LEU A 629 0.96 -56.14 -7.29
CA LEU A 629 2.21 -56.26 -8.01
C LEU A 629 3.27 -57.08 -7.24
N VAL A 630 3.41 -56.78 -5.92
CA VAL A 630 4.36 -57.50 -5.06
C VAL A 630 4.05 -58.96 -4.98
N ILE A 631 2.78 -59.32 -4.72
CA ILE A 631 2.33 -60.72 -4.59
C ILE A 631 2.48 -61.42 -5.93
N SER A 632 1.97 -60.84 -7.01
CA SER A 632 2.05 -61.43 -8.37
C SER A 632 3.50 -61.70 -8.80
N LYS A 633 4.39 -60.74 -8.54
CA LYS A 633 5.84 -60.90 -8.82
C LYS A 633 6.44 -62.04 -7.99
N LYS A 634 6.11 -62.18 -6.74
CA LYS A 634 6.61 -63.24 -5.85
C LYS A 634 6.02 -64.62 -6.21
N LEU A 635 4.72 -64.71 -6.47
CA LEU A 635 4.05 -65.98 -6.77
C LEU A 635 4.38 -66.55 -8.18
N ARG A 636 5.11 -65.82 -9.04
CA ARG A 636 5.68 -66.33 -10.32
C ARG A 636 6.79 -67.35 -10.08
N ILE A 637 7.36 -67.42 -8.89
CA ILE A 637 8.38 -68.38 -8.49
C ILE A 637 7.78 -69.79 -8.52
N ARG A 638 8.57 -70.85 -8.92
CA ARG A 638 8.12 -72.24 -8.99
C ARG A 638 7.74 -72.77 -7.57
N PRO A 639 6.74 -73.66 -7.45
CA PRO A 639 6.33 -74.22 -6.15
C PRO A 639 7.47 -74.92 -5.41
N LEU A 640 8.36 -75.63 -6.15
CA LEU A 640 9.51 -76.30 -5.56
C LEU A 640 10.48 -75.34 -4.88
N ASN A 641 10.68 -74.17 -5.44
CA ASN A 641 11.55 -73.15 -4.85
C ASN A 641 10.92 -72.58 -3.56
N PHE A 642 9.58 -72.51 -3.49
CA PHE A 642 8.86 -72.14 -2.26
C PHE A 642 9.05 -73.17 -1.16
N LEU A 643 8.97 -74.48 -1.48
CA LEU A 643 9.18 -75.55 -0.55
C LEU A 643 10.62 -75.62 -0.01
N ARG A 644 11.59 -75.28 -0.91
CA ARG A 644 13.04 -75.23 -0.56
C ARG A 644 13.42 -73.96 0.12
N GLY A 645 12.53 -72.96 0.25
CA GLY A 645 12.87 -71.63 0.74
C GLY A 645 13.76 -70.81 -0.17
N GLU A 646 13.92 -71.25 -1.43
CA GLU A 646 14.82 -70.58 -2.44
C GLU A 646 14.04 -69.51 -3.25
N LEU A 647 13.59 -68.44 -2.60
CA LEU A 647 12.78 -67.37 -3.21
C LEU A 647 13.59 -66.30 -3.95
N LYS A 648 14.92 -66.39 -3.89
CA LYS A 648 15.79 -65.51 -4.65
C LYS A 648 16.45 -66.32 -5.78
N LYS A 649 16.55 -65.76 -7.04
CA LYS A 649 17.39 -66.29 -8.07
C LYS A 649 18.79 -66.52 -7.51
N LYS A 650 19.42 -67.72 -7.75
CA LYS A 650 20.82 -68.02 -7.41
C LYS A 650 21.74 -67.06 -8.22
N GLY A 651 21.81 -65.81 -7.86
CA GLY A 651 22.97 -64.98 -8.24
C GLY A 651 24.12 -65.43 -7.35
N LYS A 652 25.34 -65.51 -7.92
CA LYS A 652 26.56 -65.78 -7.18
C LYS A 652 26.58 -64.82 -5.97
N LYS A 653 26.29 -65.31 -4.77
CA LYS A 653 26.46 -64.52 -3.53
C LYS A 653 27.94 -64.23 -3.45
N LYS A 654 28.37 -63.00 -3.81
CA LYS A 654 29.71 -62.50 -3.53
C LYS A 654 29.85 -62.56 -1.99
N VAL A 655 30.49 -63.60 -1.51
CA VAL A 655 30.88 -63.64 -0.09
C VAL A 655 31.95 -62.60 0.10
N VAL A 656 31.65 -61.57 0.86
CA VAL A 656 32.62 -60.54 1.22
C VAL A 656 33.69 -61.20 2.07
N LYS A 657 34.87 -61.39 1.46
CA LYS A 657 36.05 -61.93 2.18
C LYS A 657 36.53 -60.80 3.14
N LEU A 658 36.24 -60.96 4.43
CA LEU A 658 36.69 -60.04 5.46
C LEU A 658 38.05 -60.49 5.99
N PRO A 659 38.99 -59.57 6.25
CA PRO A 659 40.33 -59.89 6.81
C PRO A 659 40.22 -60.62 8.13
N ALA A 660 41.12 -61.63 8.32
CA ALA A 660 41.16 -62.42 9.55
C ALA A 660 41.50 -61.59 10.81
N LYS A 661 42.13 -60.42 10.64
CA LYS A 661 42.48 -59.50 11.73
C LYS A 661 41.27 -58.88 12.43
N ILE A 662 40.04 -58.88 11.81
CA ILE A 662 38.84 -58.35 12.45
C ILE A 662 38.30 -59.40 13.44
N PRO A 663 37.98 -58.99 14.73
CA PRO A 663 37.41 -59.93 15.71
C PRO A 663 36.12 -60.62 15.20
N PHE A 664 35.82 -61.77 15.71
CA PHE A 664 34.64 -62.55 15.29
C PHE A 664 33.35 -61.78 15.29
N PHE A 665 33.08 -61.00 16.33
CA PHE A 665 31.91 -60.16 16.44
C PHE A 665 31.86 -59.06 15.38
N GLY A 666 32.99 -58.47 15.04
CA GLY A 666 33.10 -57.48 13.97
C GLY A 666 32.77 -58.09 12.59
N ARG A 667 33.38 -59.22 12.27
CA ARG A 667 33.11 -59.96 11.01
C ARG A 667 31.64 -60.41 10.91
N PHE A 668 31.08 -60.83 12.01
CA PHE A 668 29.67 -61.25 12.06
C PHE A 668 28.72 -60.09 11.86
N ARG A 669 28.95 -58.96 12.50
CA ARG A 669 28.17 -57.73 12.35
C ARG A 669 28.23 -57.22 10.93
N THR A 670 29.40 -57.12 10.33
CA THR A 670 29.58 -56.69 8.94
C THR A 670 28.84 -57.60 7.96
N ARG A 671 28.85 -58.91 8.17
CA ARG A 671 28.06 -59.86 7.33
C ARG A 671 26.56 -59.66 7.52
N ILE A 672 26.05 -59.41 8.71
CA ILE A 672 24.62 -59.06 8.95
C ILE A 672 24.25 -57.79 8.17
N LEU A 673 25.14 -56.77 8.20
CA LEU A 673 24.92 -55.55 7.48
C LEU A 673 24.71 -55.82 5.99
N PHE A 674 25.67 -56.49 5.31
CA PHE A 674 25.56 -56.75 3.88
C PHE A 674 24.43 -57.76 3.53
N GLN A 675 24.08 -58.68 4.41
CA GLN A 675 22.96 -59.60 4.16
C GLN A 675 21.61 -58.88 4.25
N ASN A 676 21.50 -57.78 5.01
CA ASN A 676 20.28 -57.00 5.22
C ASN A 676 20.30 -55.63 4.53
N LEU A 677 21.27 -55.37 3.63
CA LEU A 677 21.44 -54.09 3.01
C LEU A 677 20.15 -53.52 2.39
N SER A 678 19.36 -54.35 1.70
CA SER A 678 18.05 -53.95 1.18
C SER A 678 17.04 -53.52 2.23
N SER A 679 17.09 -54.13 3.44
CA SER A 679 16.23 -53.76 4.56
C SER A 679 16.71 -52.46 5.23
N TYR A 680 18.01 -52.25 5.24
CA TYR A 680 18.62 -51.01 5.76
C TYR A 680 18.43 -49.83 4.82
N LEU A 681 18.47 -50.06 3.50
CA LEU A 681 18.11 -49.01 2.52
C LEU A 681 16.65 -48.58 2.70
N VAL A 682 15.78 -49.53 2.97
CA VAL A 682 14.37 -49.25 3.28
C VAL A 682 14.25 -48.44 4.58
N LEU A 683 15.03 -48.80 5.61
CA LEU A 683 15.07 -48.06 6.86
C LEU A 683 15.59 -46.62 6.63
N PHE A 684 16.63 -46.44 5.82
CA PHE A 684 17.14 -45.13 5.41
C PHE A 684 16.07 -44.26 4.75
N LEU A 685 15.34 -44.77 3.75
CA LEU A 685 14.28 -44.02 3.07
C LEU A 685 13.14 -43.63 4.00
N GLY A 686 12.80 -44.51 4.96
CA GLY A 686 11.80 -44.17 5.99
C GLY A 686 12.27 -43.12 6.96
N ILE A 687 13.55 -43.16 7.36
CA ILE A 687 14.17 -42.13 8.23
C ILE A 687 14.23 -40.83 7.48
N PHE A 688 14.65 -40.83 6.21
CA PHE A 688 14.72 -39.64 5.36
C PHE A 688 13.34 -38.95 5.23
N ALA A 689 12.27 -39.73 4.96
CA ALA A 689 10.94 -39.15 4.82
C ALA A 689 10.41 -38.51 6.14
N ALA A 690 10.69 -39.18 7.28
CA ALA A 690 10.35 -38.61 8.59
C ALA A 690 11.21 -37.38 8.95
N ALA A 691 12.46 -37.39 8.52
CA ALA A 691 13.41 -36.31 8.80
C ALA A 691 13.09 -35.03 8.02
N ILE A 692 12.67 -35.10 6.74
CA ILE A 692 12.19 -33.94 5.98
C ILE A 692 11.07 -33.25 6.76
N MET A 693 10.07 -34.01 7.19
CA MET A 693 8.91 -33.46 7.90
C MET A 693 9.29 -32.83 9.25
N ALA A 694 10.22 -33.45 9.98
CA ALA A 694 10.69 -32.94 11.25
C ALA A 694 11.55 -31.67 11.11
N VAL A 695 12.40 -31.59 10.08
CA VAL A 695 13.22 -30.40 9.80
C VAL A 695 12.31 -29.27 9.32
N PHE A 696 11.44 -29.51 8.35
CA PHE A 696 10.50 -28.52 7.83
C PHE A 696 9.69 -27.86 8.96
N GLY A 697 9.09 -28.67 9.86
CA GLY A 697 8.35 -28.12 10.99
C GLY A 697 9.19 -27.42 12.07
N SER A 698 10.49 -27.71 12.16
CA SER A 698 11.37 -27.14 13.19
C SER A 698 12.25 -25.98 12.69
N MET A 699 12.34 -25.77 11.38
CA MET A 699 13.18 -24.71 10.79
C MET A 699 12.54 -23.34 10.91
N PHE A 700 11.21 -23.26 10.95
CA PHE A 700 10.48 -22.00 10.79
C PHE A 700 10.77 -20.97 11.89
N GLY A 701 10.81 -21.36 13.15
CA GLY A 701 11.18 -20.46 14.25
C GLY A 701 12.56 -19.81 14.05
N PRO A 702 13.64 -20.61 13.96
CA PRO A 702 14.96 -20.05 13.66
C PRO A 702 15.04 -19.26 12.35
N LEU A 703 14.29 -19.64 11.32
CA LEU A 703 14.24 -18.92 10.06
C LEU A 703 13.71 -17.49 10.26
N ILE A 704 12.64 -17.32 11.03
CA ILE A 704 12.08 -16.00 11.36
C ILE A 704 13.04 -15.18 12.19
N ASP A 705 13.71 -15.78 13.18
CA ASP A 705 14.73 -15.10 13.99
C ASP A 705 15.91 -14.62 13.11
N ASP A 706 16.40 -15.48 12.22
CA ASP A 706 17.50 -15.16 11.29
C ASP A 706 17.07 -14.11 10.25
N TYR A 707 15.83 -14.17 9.75
CA TYR A 707 15.27 -13.19 8.84
C TYR A 707 15.13 -11.81 9.50
N THR A 708 14.64 -11.76 10.74
CA THR A 708 14.56 -10.51 11.51
C THR A 708 15.94 -9.86 11.66
N GLU A 709 16.97 -10.65 12.03
CA GLU A 709 18.35 -10.16 12.15
C GLU A 709 18.90 -9.67 10.79
N LEU A 710 18.54 -10.33 9.69
CA LEU A 710 18.97 -9.96 8.35
C LEU A 710 18.35 -8.63 7.91
N VAL A 711 17.05 -8.47 8.09
CA VAL A 711 16.30 -7.23 7.77
C VAL A 711 16.86 -6.04 8.56
N GLN A 712 17.13 -6.21 9.86
CA GLN A 712 17.73 -5.18 10.70
C GLN A 712 19.12 -4.75 10.21
N LYS A 713 19.91 -5.68 9.67
CA LYS A 713 21.26 -5.39 9.15
C LYS A 713 21.26 -4.71 7.79
N THR A 714 20.23 -4.94 7.00
CA THR A 714 20.14 -4.45 5.61
C THR A 714 19.18 -3.28 5.45
N LYS A 715 18.63 -2.72 6.53
CA LYS A 715 17.82 -1.51 6.50
C LYS A 715 18.59 -0.33 5.88
N ILE A 716 17.89 0.51 5.16
CA ILE A 716 18.46 1.66 4.46
C ILE A 716 18.80 2.79 5.47
N ALA A 717 17.86 3.13 6.33
CA ALA A 717 17.98 4.22 7.31
C ALA A 717 17.43 3.80 8.68
N GLU A 718 17.67 4.59 9.72
CA GLU A 718 17.03 4.40 11.03
C GLU A 718 15.54 4.79 10.98
N TYR A 719 15.24 5.86 10.25
CA TYR A 719 13.91 6.35 9.97
C TYR A 719 13.77 6.57 8.47
N GLN A 720 12.77 5.99 7.87
CA GLN A 720 12.38 6.24 6.50
C GLN A 720 10.98 6.85 6.54
N TYR A 721 10.89 8.13 6.23
CA TYR A 721 9.62 8.86 6.16
C TYR A 721 9.04 8.74 4.77
N VAL A 722 7.79 8.41 4.68
CA VAL A 722 6.96 8.55 3.48
C VAL A 722 5.98 9.66 3.78
N LEU A 723 5.95 10.68 2.97
CA LEU A 723 5.12 11.88 3.17
C LEU A 723 3.82 11.77 2.37
N MET A 724 2.78 12.45 2.86
CA MET A 724 1.53 12.66 2.11
C MET A 724 1.68 13.78 1.10
N ASP A 725 2.30 14.88 1.54
CA ASP A 725 2.56 16.06 0.75
C ASP A 725 4.04 16.44 0.79
N LYS A 726 4.46 17.30 -0.13
CA LYS A 726 5.84 17.76 -0.28
C LYS A 726 6.18 18.78 0.81
N VAL A 727 6.64 18.31 1.96
CA VAL A 727 7.00 19.14 3.10
C VAL A 727 8.52 19.15 3.32
N GLU A 728 9.11 20.33 3.47
CA GLU A 728 10.54 20.50 3.70
C GLU A 728 10.88 20.39 5.19
N THR A 729 11.97 19.66 5.51
CA THR A 729 12.51 19.57 6.87
C THR A 729 13.69 20.53 7.07
N GLU A 730 13.84 21.07 8.26
CA GLU A 730 15.01 21.87 8.66
C GLU A 730 16.28 21.01 8.89
N ASN A 731 16.13 19.66 8.95
CA ASN A 731 17.24 18.75 9.21
C ASN A 731 18.11 18.54 7.96
N ALA A 732 19.24 19.23 7.87
CA ALA A 732 20.19 19.15 6.75
C ALA A 732 20.84 17.75 6.54
N GLU A 733 20.72 16.82 7.49
CA GLU A 733 21.24 15.45 7.36
C GLU A 733 20.18 14.49 6.76
N ALA A 734 18.91 14.87 6.74
CA ALA A 734 17.87 14.12 6.07
C ALA A 734 18.08 14.16 4.55
N GLU A 735 17.90 13.03 3.90
CA GLU A 735 18.09 12.88 2.45
C GLU A 735 16.77 12.59 1.75
N LYS A 736 16.40 13.44 0.81
CA LYS A 736 15.21 13.28 -0.03
C LYS A 736 15.35 12.05 -0.92
N TYR A 737 14.28 11.31 -1.06
CA TYR A 737 14.15 10.23 -2.02
C TYR A 737 12.75 10.20 -2.64
N CYS A 738 12.61 9.52 -3.78
CA CYS A 738 11.32 9.24 -4.40
C CYS A 738 11.00 7.75 -4.22
N ILE A 739 9.72 7.41 -4.05
CA ILE A 739 9.26 6.03 -4.05
C ILE A 739 7.90 5.93 -4.72
N THR A 740 7.74 4.91 -5.56
CA THR A 740 6.44 4.45 -6.05
C THR A 740 6.35 2.93 -5.94
N THR A 741 5.16 2.39 -6.01
CA THR A 741 4.93 0.94 -5.99
C THR A 741 4.43 0.49 -7.36
N LEU A 742 5.07 -0.52 -7.93
CA LEU A 742 4.66 -1.17 -9.17
C LEU A 742 4.41 -2.65 -8.93
N ASN A 743 3.61 -3.27 -9.76
CA ASN A 743 3.27 -4.69 -9.68
C ASN A 743 4.04 -5.52 -10.70
N THR A 744 4.41 -6.75 -10.30
CA THR A 744 5.02 -7.72 -11.23
C THR A 744 3.99 -8.24 -12.23
N THR A 745 4.44 -8.53 -13.45
CA THR A 745 3.59 -9.00 -14.56
C THR A 745 3.80 -10.49 -14.92
N ASP A 746 4.72 -11.20 -14.26
CA ASP A 746 5.00 -12.62 -14.56
C ASP A 746 3.93 -13.54 -13.95
N GLU A 747 3.04 -14.07 -14.78
CA GLU A 747 1.95 -14.98 -14.39
C GLU A 747 2.42 -16.29 -13.70
N LYS A 748 3.71 -16.60 -13.73
CA LYS A 748 4.28 -17.78 -13.06
C LYS A 748 4.31 -17.62 -11.54
N TYR A 749 4.38 -16.39 -11.05
CA TYR A 749 4.47 -16.05 -9.63
C TYR A 749 3.18 -15.35 -9.19
N VAL A 750 2.90 -15.40 -7.90
CA VAL A 750 1.89 -14.51 -7.33
C VAL A 750 2.34 -13.06 -7.56
N MET A 751 1.42 -12.20 -7.92
CA MET A 751 1.69 -10.78 -8.15
C MET A 751 2.30 -10.15 -6.88
N ASP A 752 3.45 -9.53 -7.02
CA ASP A 752 4.17 -8.86 -5.94
C ASP A 752 4.19 -7.36 -6.16
N ASP A 753 4.07 -6.63 -5.06
CA ASP A 753 4.29 -5.19 -5.01
C ASP A 753 5.79 -4.92 -4.92
N ILE A 754 6.30 -4.06 -5.78
CA ILE A 754 7.72 -3.71 -5.90
C ILE A 754 7.89 -2.23 -5.62
N GLY A 755 8.58 -1.91 -4.53
CA GLY A 755 8.98 -0.52 -4.26
C GLY A 755 10.08 -0.06 -5.21
N VAL A 756 9.82 0.96 -6.00
CA VAL A 756 10.79 1.57 -6.91
C VAL A 756 11.29 2.87 -6.30
N TYR A 757 12.56 2.91 -5.97
CA TYR A 757 13.20 4.02 -5.28
C TYR A 757 14.01 4.88 -6.26
N GLY A 758 13.77 6.19 -6.27
CA GLY A 758 14.59 7.20 -6.93
C GLY A 758 15.62 7.79 -5.96
N ILE A 759 16.90 7.50 -6.16
CA ILE A 759 17.99 7.78 -5.21
C ILE A 759 18.96 8.80 -5.78
N ASN A 760 19.40 9.75 -4.96
CA ASN A 760 20.39 10.75 -5.36
C ASN A 760 21.74 10.10 -5.72
N GLU A 761 22.44 10.59 -6.75
CA GLU A 761 23.73 10.07 -7.22
C GLU A 761 24.82 10.00 -6.13
N ASN A 762 24.76 10.85 -5.11
CA ASN A 762 25.69 10.91 -4.00
C ASN A 762 25.00 10.56 -2.66
N SER A 763 24.09 9.62 -2.65
CA SER A 763 23.37 9.21 -1.46
C SER A 763 24.32 8.81 -0.31
N LYS A 764 24.00 9.27 0.90
CA LYS A 764 24.68 8.87 2.14
C LYS A 764 24.23 7.49 2.60
N TYR A 765 23.03 7.05 2.20
CA TYR A 765 22.38 5.83 2.65
C TYR A 765 22.59 4.69 1.67
N ILE A 766 22.46 4.94 0.37
CA ILE A 766 22.67 3.95 -0.69
C ILE A 766 23.95 4.31 -1.44
N THR A 767 25.06 3.70 -1.02
CA THR A 767 26.41 4.05 -1.49
C THR A 767 26.86 3.27 -2.72
N LYS A 768 26.08 2.27 -3.16
CA LYS A 768 26.40 1.51 -4.36
C LYS A 768 26.04 2.34 -5.60
N GLU A 769 27.01 2.49 -6.52
CA GLU A 769 26.83 3.24 -7.75
C GLU A 769 25.76 2.57 -8.64
N ILE A 770 24.79 3.35 -9.12
CA ILE A 770 23.72 2.92 -10.02
C ILE A 770 24.13 3.37 -11.43
N PRO A 771 24.40 2.46 -12.37
CA PRO A 771 24.73 2.86 -13.73
C PRO A 771 23.53 3.53 -14.41
N SER A 772 23.74 4.66 -15.07
CA SER A 772 22.68 5.42 -15.73
C SER A 772 21.90 4.55 -16.73
N GLY A 773 20.59 4.66 -16.73
CA GLY A 773 19.68 3.88 -17.56
C GLY A 773 19.50 2.42 -17.13
N THR A 774 20.02 2.04 -15.96
CA THR A 774 19.83 0.70 -15.36
C THR A 774 19.38 0.82 -13.93
N VAL A 775 18.93 -0.29 -13.35
CA VAL A 775 18.45 -0.33 -11.97
C VAL A 775 19.21 -1.36 -11.13
N LEU A 776 19.41 -1.08 -9.86
CA LEU A 776 19.81 -2.11 -8.90
C LEU A 776 18.54 -2.78 -8.35
N VAL A 777 18.64 -4.10 -8.19
CA VAL A 777 17.50 -4.91 -7.74
C VAL A 777 17.83 -5.55 -6.40
N SER A 778 16.90 -5.57 -5.45
CA SER A 778 17.13 -6.22 -4.16
C SER A 778 17.50 -7.70 -4.36
N ASN A 779 18.42 -8.21 -3.52
CA ASN A 779 18.88 -9.59 -3.59
C ASN A 779 17.73 -10.60 -3.51
N GLY A 780 16.70 -10.32 -2.71
CA GLY A 780 15.49 -11.15 -2.64
C GLY A 780 14.73 -11.22 -3.96
N TYR A 781 14.64 -10.09 -4.66
CA TYR A 781 13.98 -10.03 -5.98
C TYR A 781 14.79 -10.80 -7.03
N MET A 782 16.12 -10.61 -7.04
CA MET A 782 17.03 -11.37 -7.92
C MET A 782 16.87 -12.89 -7.73
N GLU A 783 16.85 -13.36 -6.46
CA GLU A 783 16.75 -14.79 -6.15
C GLU A 783 15.36 -15.37 -6.47
N LYS A 784 14.28 -14.66 -6.10
CA LYS A 784 12.91 -15.13 -6.32
C LYS A 784 12.61 -15.33 -7.81
N PHE A 785 12.93 -14.34 -8.62
CA PHE A 785 12.64 -14.36 -10.07
C PHE A 785 13.78 -14.95 -10.92
N GLY A 786 14.92 -15.25 -10.31
CA GLY A 786 16.08 -15.84 -10.98
C GLY A 786 16.72 -14.91 -12.01
N LEU A 787 16.81 -13.61 -11.69
CA LEU A 787 17.36 -12.56 -12.56
C LEU A 787 18.89 -12.55 -12.55
N GLU A 788 19.48 -12.16 -13.67
CA GLU A 788 20.90 -11.90 -13.83
C GLU A 788 21.14 -10.48 -14.33
N GLU A 789 22.35 -9.94 -14.12
CA GLU A 789 22.74 -8.63 -14.65
C GLU A 789 22.57 -8.56 -16.17
N GLY A 790 21.85 -7.56 -16.66
CA GLY A 790 21.49 -7.38 -18.08
C GLY A 790 20.10 -7.89 -18.45
N ASP A 791 19.38 -8.57 -17.56
CA ASP A 791 17.99 -8.97 -17.78
C ASP A 791 17.06 -7.75 -17.78
N THR A 792 15.89 -7.94 -18.34
CA THR A 792 14.86 -6.91 -18.43
C THR A 792 13.66 -7.28 -17.57
N ILE A 793 13.21 -6.36 -16.74
CA ILE A 793 12.02 -6.48 -15.87
C ILE A 793 10.91 -5.64 -16.46
N THR A 794 9.70 -6.17 -16.53
CA THR A 794 8.50 -5.42 -16.87
C THR A 794 7.60 -5.35 -15.63
N LEU A 795 7.25 -4.14 -15.23
CA LEU A 795 6.36 -3.85 -14.11
C LEU A 795 5.18 -3.03 -14.61
N LYS A 796 4.07 -3.06 -13.91
CA LYS A 796 2.83 -2.35 -14.24
C LYS A 796 2.36 -1.53 -13.03
N GLU A 797 1.74 -0.40 -13.29
CA GLU A 797 1.06 0.37 -12.25
C GLU A 797 -0.03 -0.48 -11.56
N PRO A 798 -0.18 -0.39 -10.23
CA PRO A 798 -1.16 -1.18 -9.49
C PRO A 798 -2.59 -0.97 -9.97
N TYR A 799 -2.93 0.25 -10.36
CA TYR A 799 -4.28 0.67 -10.74
C TYR A 799 -4.37 1.23 -12.17
N GLY A 800 -3.21 1.37 -12.86
CA GLY A 800 -3.10 1.90 -14.21
C GLY A 800 -2.87 0.83 -15.27
N THR A 801 -2.74 1.27 -16.52
CA THR A 801 -2.41 0.42 -17.68
C THR A 801 -0.97 0.57 -18.14
N LYS A 802 -0.23 1.54 -17.61
CA LYS A 802 1.14 1.86 -18.03
C LYS A 802 2.12 0.79 -17.56
N GLU A 803 2.95 0.30 -18.45
CA GLU A 803 3.99 -0.69 -18.17
C GLU A 803 5.37 -0.04 -18.28
N TYR A 804 6.23 -0.38 -17.34
CA TYR A 804 7.61 0.09 -17.27
C TYR A 804 8.57 -1.05 -17.52
N THR A 805 9.52 -0.85 -18.42
CA THR A 805 10.53 -1.84 -18.77
C THR A 805 11.90 -1.34 -18.30
N LEU A 806 12.47 -2.02 -17.31
CA LEU A 806 13.71 -1.65 -16.64
C LEU A 806 14.80 -2.69 -16.91
N THR A 807 16.06 -2.25 -17.04
CA THR A 807 17.21 -3.14 -17.26
C THR A 807 17.99 -3.31 -15.96
N VAL A 808 18.22 -4.55 -15.56
CA VAL A 808 18.97 -4.89 -14.33
C VAL A 808 20.45 -4.56 -14.51
N GLY A 809 20.98 -3.63 -13.73
CA GLY A 809 22.40 -3.24 -13.68
C GLY A 809 23.20 -3.93 -12.58
N GLY A 810 22.53 -4.64 -11.67
CA GLY A 810 23.15 -5.37 -10.56
C GLY A 810 22.21 -5.62 -9.39
N ASP A 811 22.75 -6.25 -8.35
CA ASP A 811 22.04 -6.52 -7.10
C ASP A 811 22.26 -5.40 -6.06
N TYR A 812 21.35 -5.27 -5.11
CA TYR A 812 21.52 -4.46 -3.89
C TYR A 812 21.11 -5.28 -2.67
N THR A 813 21.94 -5.24 -1.62
CA THR A 813 21.67 -6.00 -0.40
C THR A 813 20.58 -5.29 0.43
N TYR A 814 19.35 -5.68 0.21
CA TYR A 814 18.17 -5.22 0.93
C TYR A 814 17.18 -6.38 1.03
N ASP A 815 16.89 -6.82 2.27
CA ASP A 815 16.12 -8.03 2.54
C ASP A 815 14.73 -7.74 3.13
N ALA A 816 14.42 -6.46 3.40
CA ALA A 816 13.14 -6.10 4.00
C ALA A 816 11.96 -6.21 3.01
N ALA A 817 12.19 -5.91 1.72
CA ALA A 817 11.18 -5.95 0.69
C ALA A 817 11.77 -6.25 -0.70
N LEU A 818 10.90 -6.66 -1.62
CA LEU A 818 11.23 -6.71 -3.05
C LEU A 818 11.28 -5.29 -3.59
N SER A 819 12.46 -4.81 -3.96
CA SER A 819 12.67 -3.40 -4.31
C SER A 819 13.63 -3.21 -5.47
N ILE A 820 13.47 -2.08 -6.12
CA ILE A 820 14.30 -1.60 -7.22
C ILE A 820 14.83 -0.21 -6.84
N PHE A 821 16.09 0.05 -7.17
CA PHE A 821 16.76 1.32 -6.89
C PHE A 821 17.32 1.88 -8.20
N MET A 822 16.96 3.11 -8.54
CA MET A 822 17.42 3.79 -9.74
C MET A 822 17.93 5.19 -9.38
N ASN A 823 18.68 5.82 -10.30
CA ASN A 823 19.05 7.21 -10.09
C ASN A 823 17.80 8.08 -10.06
N ARG A 824 17.79 9.10 -9.20
CA ARG A 824 16.65 10.01 -9.10
C ARG A 824 16.33 10.69 -10.43
N SER A 825 17.33 11.08 -11.20
CA SER A 825 17.12 11.63 -12.56
C SER A 825 16.40 10.65 -13.50
N ASP A 826 16.80 9.36 -13.46
CA ASP A 826 16.19 8.32 -14.29
C ASP A 826 14.76 8.01 -13.80
N TYR A 827 14.50 8.20 -12.49
CA TYR A 827 13.17 8.04 -11.86
C TYR A 827 12.23 9.16 -12.33
N LEU A 828 12.64 10.43 -12.19
CA LEU A 828 11.84 11.59 -12.60
C LEU A 828 11.49 11.51 -14.09
N ASP A 829 12.45 11.14 -14.94
CA ASP A 829 12.22 10.97 -16.38
C ASP A 829 11.25 9.79 -16.69
N ALA A 830 11.30 8.68 -15.91
CA ALA A 830 10.47 7.51 -16.15
C ALA A 830 9.01 7.71 -15.72
N PHE A 831 8.81 8.45 -14.63
CA PHE A 831 7.48 8.70 -14.04
C PHE A 831 6.90 10.06 -14.40
N ASP A 832 7.63 10.87 -15.17
CA ASP A 832 7.21 12.21 -15.66
C ASP A 832 7.03 13.24 -14.54
N GLU A 833 7.95 13.18 -13.55
CA GLU A 833 7.93 14.02 -12.36
C GLU A 833 8.91 15.20 -12.45
N ASP A 834 8.64 16.26 -11.74
CA ASP A 834 9.45 17.48 -11.70
C ASP A 834 10.81 17.31 -10.98
N ASP A 835 11.79 18.15 -11.31
CA ASP A 835 13.16 18.11 -10.74
C ASP A 835 13.20 18.23 -9.21
N ASP A 836 12.21 18.85 -8.59
CA ASP A 836 12.08 19.05 -7.14
C ASP A 836 11.16 18.04 -6.46
N TYR A 837 10.53 17.12 -7.22
CA TYR A 837 9.67 16.06 -6.69
C TYR A 837 10.40 15.14 -5.75
N PHE A 838 9.81 14.84 -4.61
CA PHE A 838 10.24 13.82 -3.65
C PHE A 838 9.05 13.34 -2.82
N THR A 839 9.12 12.12 -2.33
CA THR A 839 8.04 11.49 -1.56
C THR A 839 8.44 11.20 -0.12
N GLY A 840 9.66 11.48 0.29
CA GLY A 840 10.07 11.21 1.65
C GLY A 840 11.52 11.49 1.97
N TYR A 841 11.91 11.14 3.20
CA TYR A 841 13.24 11.34 3.73
C TYR A 841 13.83 10.08 4.34
N PHE A 842 15.11 9.81 4.05
CA PHE A 842 15.95 8.95 4.87
C PHE A 842 16.61 9.78 5.97
N SER A 843 16.51 9.36 7.22
CA SER A 843 17.10 10.03 8.35
C SER A 843 17.72 9.07 9.36
N HIS A 844 18.80 9.51 10.04
CA HIS A 844 19.35 8.82 11.21
C HIS A 844 18.68 9.25 12.51
N GLU A 845 18.05 10.42 12.53
CA GLU A 845 17.37 10.99 13.69
C GLU A 845 15.89 11.20 13.37
N LYS A 846 15.08 11.22 14.41
CA LYS A 846 13.65 11.51 14.24
C LYS A 846 13.48 12.97 13.77
N LEU A 847 12.63 13.17 12.78
CA LEU A 847 12.24 14.49 12.29
C LEU A 847 11.01 14.95 13.10
N ASP A 848 11.26 15.91 14.01
CA ASP A 848 10.20 16.44 14.89
C ASP A 848 9.59 17.77 14.33
N ASP A 849 10.09 18.24 13.19
CA ASP A 849 9.71 19.48 12.53
C ASP A 849 8.67 19.28 11.41
N ILE A 850 8.39 18.05 11.03
CA ILE A 850 7.32 17.70 10.08
C ILE A 850 6.04 17.41 10.88
N ASP A 851 4.93 18.00 10.45
CA ASP A 851 3.64 17.73 11.08
C ASP A 851 3.27 16.25 10.91
N PRO A 852 2.85 15.54 11.95
CA PRO A 852 2.38 14.16 11.84
C PRO A 852 1.26 13.96 10.80
N ASP A 853 0.48 14.98 10.52
CA ASP A 853 -0.61 14.92 9.53
C ASP A 853 -0.09 14.90 8.08
N ASP A 854 1.16 15.34 7.84
CA ASP A 854 1.84 15.30 6.55
C ASP A 854 2.63 13.99 6.32
N ILE A 855 2.65 13.09 7.32
CA ILE A 855 3.40 11.85 7.27
C ILE A 855 2.47 10.69 6.95
N ALA A 856 2.63 10.07 5.77
CA ALA A 856 1.90 8.86 5.40
C ALA A 856 2.38 7.62 6.17
N ALA A 857 3.69 7.50 6.40
CA ALA A 857 4.27 6.39 7.16
C ALA A 857 5.68 6.72 7.65
N VAL A 858 6.05 6.16 8.81
CA VAL A 858 7.45 6.14 9.28
C VAL A 858 7.88 4.68 9.40
N ILE A 859 8.77 4.25 8.53
CA ILE A 859 9.32 2.88 8.54
C ILE A 859 10.56 2.86 9.44
N THR A 860 10.47 2.14 10.53
CA THR A 860 11.56 1.95 11.50
C THR A 860 12.01 0.49 11.55
N GLU A 861 13.07 0.21 12.26
CA GLU A 861 13.51 -1.17 12.56
C GLU A 861 12.39 -2.02 13.18
N THR A 862 11.57 -1.41 14.03
CA THR A 862 10.46 -2.09 14.69
C THR A 862 9.38 -2.50 13.68
N ASP A 863 9.09 -1.64 12.71
CA ASP A 863 8.06 -1.90 11.69
C ASP A 863 8.52 -3.01 10.74
N LEU A 864 9.77 -2.99 10.34
CA LEU A 864 10.37 -4.07 9.55
C LEU A 864 10.35 -5.42 10.30
N ALA A 865 10.52 -5.41 11.61
CA ALA A 865 10.46 -6.63 12.44
C ALA A 865 9.01 -7.12 12.68
N LYS A 866 7.98 -6.26 12.52
CA LYS A 866 6.56 -6.64 12.69
C LYS A 866 6.17 -7.79 11.76
N ILE A 867 6.60 -7.77 10.50
CA ILE A 867 6.35 -8.81 9.50
C ILE A 867 6.81 -10.17 10.03
N ALA A 868 8.06 -10.24 10.51
CA ALA A 868 8.63 -11.48 11.06
C ALA A 868 7.86 -11.95 12.31
N THR A 869 7.50 -11.02 13.20
CA THR A 869 6.77 -11.32 14.42
C THR A 869 5.37 -11.87 14.11
N GLN A 870 4.63 -11.24 13.21
CA GLN A 870 3.30 -11.69 12.79
C GLN A 870 3.36 -13.05 12.11
N LEU A 871 4.31 -13.25 11.20
CA LEU A 871 4.53 -14.54 10.53
C LEU A 871 4.88 -15.64 11.53
N GLY A 872 5.72 -15.33 12.54
CA GLY A 872 6.04 -16.23 13.63
C GLY A 872 4.81 -16.64 14.45
N ASN A 873 3.94 -15.71 14.78
CA ASN A 873 2.71 -15.95 15.53
C ASN A 873 1.69 -16.74 14.71
N SER A 874 1.48 -16.39 13.45
CA SER A 874 0.49 -17.02 12.58
C SER A 874 0.87 -18.46 12.21
N MET A 875 2.10 -18.70 11.78
CA MET A 875 2.55 -20.01 11.27
C MET A 875 3.21 -20.90 12.34
N GLY A 876 3.69 -20.33 13.45
CA GLY A 876 4.46 -21.08 14.46
C GLY A 876 3.73 -22.27 15.06
N ALA A 877 2.44 -22.15 15.33
CA ALA A 877 1.61 -23.24 15.86
C ALA A 877 1.45 -24.39 14.84
N MET A 878 1.25 -24.06 13.57
CA MET A 878 1.12 -25.04 12.48
C MET A 878 2.44 -25.79 12.27
N MET A 879 3.57 -25.07 12.22
CA MET A 879 4.89 -25.67 12.05
C MET A 879 5.30 -26.55 13.22
N SER A 880 4.93 -26.19 14.45
CA SER A 880 5.12 -27.03 15.63
C SER A 880 4.32 -28.34 15.54
N ALA A 881 3.11 -28.29 14.98
CA ALA A 881 2.31 -29.50 14.70
C ALA A 881 2.99 -30.39 13.66
N PHE A 882 3.57 -29.86 12.58
CA PHE A 882 4.33 -30.62 11.59
C PHE A 882 5.57 -31.29 12.19
N SER A 883 6.30 -30.61 13.07
CA SER A 883 7.40 -31.20 13.82
C SER A 883 6.94 -32.39 14.69
N GLY A 884 5.80 -32.24 15.38
CA GLY A 884 5.17 -33.31 16.14
C GLY A 884 4.76 -34.51 15.27
N LEU A 885 4.19 -34.28 14.11
CA LEU A 885 3.87 -35.31 13.11
C LEU A 885 5.13 -36.06 12.65
N GLY A 886 6.24 -35.32 12.39
CA GLY A 886 7.54 -35.90 12.08
C GLY A 886 8.02 -36.86 13.17
N ALA A 887 7.90 -36.51 14.45
CA ALA A 887 8.27 -37.36 15.59
C ALA A 887 7.43 -38.67 15.65
N VAL A 888 6.13 -38.55 15.45
CA VAL A 888 5.24 -39.74 15.39
C VAL A 888 5.61 -40.63 14.21
N LEU A 889 5.93 -40.03 13.04
CA LEU A 889 6.38 -40.76 11.87
C LEU A 889 7.70 -41.49 12.10
N PHE A 890 8.67 -40.86 12.76
CA PHE A 890 9.91 -41.51 13.21
C PHE A 890 9.64 -42.73 14.07
N LEU A 891 8.82 -42.59 15.11
CA LEU A 891 8.50 -43.70 16.02
C LEU A 891 7.86 -44.88 15.28
N LEU A 892 6.84 -44.62 14.46
CA LEU A 892 6.11 -45.66 13.74
C LEU A 892 6.96 -46.37 12.70
N LEU A 893 7.67 -45.62 11.86
CA LEU A 893 8.53 -46.19 10.83
C LEU A 893 9.71 -46.96 11.43
N MET A 894 10.40 -46.36 12.38
CA MET A 894 11.49 -47.05 13.07
C MET A 894 11.01 -48.36 13.78
N TYR A 895 9.84 -48.33 14.41
CA TYR A 895 9.25 -49.54 15.01
C TYR A 895 9.01 -50.63 13.97
N ILE A 896 8.28 -50.30 12.89
CA ILE A 896 7.91 -51.27 11.85
C ILE A 896 9.16 -51.84 11.19
N LEU A 897 10.10 -51.00 10.80
CA LEU A 897 11.27 -51.41 10.04
C LEU A 897 12.31 -52.14 10.89
N THR A 898 12.55 -51.71 12.15
CA THR A 898 13.41 -52.42 13.09
C THR A 898 12.83 -53.78 13.44
N LYS A 899 11.50 -53.88 13.66
CA LYS A 899 10.79 -55.13 13.85
C LYS A 899 11.00 -56.10 12.68
N GLN A 900 10.95 -55.63 11.43
CA GLN A 900 11.20 -56.44 10.25
C GLN A 900 12.63 -57.00 10.22
N VAL A 901 13.65 -56.18 10.59
CA VAL A 901 15.03 -56.66 10.66
C VAL A 901 15.18 -57.79 11.65
N ILE A 902 14.54 -57.68 12.82
CA ILE A 902 14.55 -58.74 13.87
C ILE A 902 13.82 -59.99 13.35
N GLU A 903 12.62 -59.83 12.79
CA GLU A 903 11.84 -60.97 12.28
C GLU A 903 12.51 -61.74 11.16
N LYS A 904 13.21 -61.01 10.27
CA LYS A 904 13.99 -61.62 9.20
C LYS A 904 15.19 -62.44 9.70
N ASN A 905 15.73 -62.07 10.88
CA ASN A 905 16.88 -62.73 11.49
C ASN A 905 16.48 -63.68 12.63
N THR A 906 15.16 -63.96 12.83
CA THR A 906 14.63 -64.76 13.96
C THR A 906 15.30 -66.13 14.09
N LYS A 907 15.52 -66.87 12.98
CA LYS A 907 16.24 -68.15 12.94
C LYS A 907 17.68 -68.04 13.41
N SER A 908 18.43 -67.05 12.92
CA SER A 908 19.81 -66.82 13.32
C SER A 908 19.88 -66.39 14.81
N ILE A 909 18.93 -65.61 15.28
CA ILE A 909 18.80 -65.20 16.69
C ILE A 909 18.49 -66.41 17.55
N ALA A 910 17.57 -67.32 17.18
CA ALA A 910 17.23 -68.53 17.91
C ALA A 910 18.42 -69.44 17.95
N LEU A 911 19.16 -69.67 16.86
CA LEU A 911 20.37 -70.43 16.79
C LEU A 911 21.46 -69.89 17.75
N THR A 912 21.67 -68.56 17.78
CA THR A 912 22.62 -67.89 18.66
C THR A 912 22.21 -68.14 20.16
N LYS A 913 20.88 -68.14 20.48
CA LYS A 913 20.37 -68.46 21.81
C LYS A 913 20.66 -69.93 22.18
N ILE A 914 20.59 -70.89 21.24
CA ILE A 914 20.95 -72.32 21.46
C ILE A 914 22.44 -72.45 21.74
N LEU A 915 23.29 -71.64 21.06
CA LEU A 915 24.71 -71.59 21.27
C LEU A 915 25.14 -70.96 22.63
N GLY A 916 24.18 -70.60 23.50
CA GLY A 916 24.45 -70.11 24.82
C GLY A 916 24.63 -68.62 25.01
N PHE A 917 24.47 -67.80 23.95
CA PHE A 917 24.56 -66.35 24.05
C PHE A 917 23.39 -65.78 24.86
N THR A 918 23.68 -64.83 25.71
CA THR A 918 22.69 -64.08 26.50
C THR A 918 21.87 -63.12 25.60
N ASN A 919 20.67 -62.72 26.07
CA ASN A 919 19.81 -61.74 25.35
C ASN A 919 20.54 -60.42 25.14
N GLY A 920 21.39 -59.96 26.07
CA GLY A 920 22.19 -58.76 25.95
C GLY A 920 23.25 -58.86 24.85
N GLU A 921 23.97 -59.99 24.73
CA GLU A 921 24.95 -60.24 23.69
C GLU A 921 24.30 -60.32 22.30
N ILE A 922 23.14 -60.95 22.21
CA ILE A 922 22.35 -61.03 21.00
C ILE A 922 21.84 -59.62 20.57
N GLY A 923 21.41 -58.85 21.57
CA GLY A 923 21.07 -57.47 21.36
C GLY A 923 22.24 -56.63 20.80
N LYS A 924 23.46 -56.80 21.36
CA LYS A 924 24.66 -56.16 20.85
C LYS A 924 25.05 -56.62 19.41
N LEU A 925 24.65 -57.81 19.00
CA LEU A 925 24.94 -58.31 17.65
C LEU A 925 23.97 -57.77 16.59
N TYR A 926 22.71 -57.63 16.86
CA TYR A 926 21.68 -57.25 15.88
C TYR A 926 21.22 -55.79 16.05
N LEU A 927 20.92 -55.34 17.28
CA LEU A 927 20.41 -53.98 17.53
C LEU A 927 21.52 -52.93 17.39
N LEU A 928 22.77 -53.21 17.79
CA LEU A 928 23.88 -52.29 17.63
C LEU A 928 24.15 -51.94 16.15
N ILE A 929 24.06 -52.95 15.24
CA ILE A 929 24.18 -52.68 13.80
C ILE A 929 23.05 -51.81 13.31
N THR A 930 21.82 -52.11 13.74
CA THR A 930 20.64 -51.31 13.39
C THR A 930 20.77 -49.89 13.95
N SER A 931 21.30 -49.72 15.18
CA SER A 931 21.62 -48.43 15.79
C SER A 931 22.63 -47.63 14.93
N LEU A 932 23.70 -48.30 14.53
CA LEU A 932 24.73 -47.64 13.65
C LEU A 932 24.13 -47.26 12.30
N VAL A 933 23.30 -48.11 11.70
CA VAL A 933 22.60 -47.77 10.45
C VAL A 933 21.61 -46.62 10.65
N VAL A 934 20.89 -46.56 11.75
CA VAL A 934 19.97 -45.44 12.06
C VAL A 934 20.75 -44.14 12.19
N VAL A 935 21.84 -44.13 12.99
CA VAL A 935 22.67 -42.93 13.14
C VAL A 935 23.29 -42.50 11.78
N ALA A 936 23.84 -43.48 11.04
CA ALA A 936 24.37 -43.21 9.71
C ALA A 936 23.30 -42.66 8.74
N SER A 937 22.06 -43.19 8.82
CA SER A 937 20.94 -42.75 8.01
C SER A 937 20.52 -41.31 8.35
N LEU A 938 20.47 -40.98 9.64
CA LEU A 938 20.16 -39.62 10.09
C LEU A 938 21.20 -38.61 9.57
N ILE A 939 22.49 -38.93 9.69
CA ILE A 939 23.58 -38.07 9.19
C ILE A 939 23.55 -37.96 7.66
N LEU A 940 23.43 -39.07 6.94
CA LEU A 940 23.39 -39.10 5.48
C LEU A 940 22.13 -38.44 4.91
N SER A 941 21.07 -38.34 5.67
CA SER A 941 19.84 -37.65 5.24
C SER A 941 20.01 -36.11 5.26
N ILE A 942 20.92 -35.53 6.05
CA ILE A 942 21.11 -34.07 6.16
C ILE A 942 21.31 -33.41 4.78
N PRO A 943 22.33 -33.76 3.98
CA PRO A 943 22.52 -33.08 2.70
C PRO A 943 21.39 -33.35 1.70
N LEU A 944 20.71 -34.47 1.82
CA LEU A 944 19.56 -34.76 0.96
C LEU A 944 18.32 -33.98 1.37
N ILE A 945 18.15 -33.71 2.65
CA ILE A 945 17.08 -32.86 3.18
C ILE A 945 17.30 -31.42 2.73
N ASP A 946 18.53 -30.91 2.83
CA ASP A 946 18.87 -29.56 2.38
C ASP A 946 18.53 -29.37 0.89
N VAL A 947 18.98 -30.28 0.03
CA VAL A 947 18.65 -30.24 -1.40
C VAL A 947 17.13 -30.34 -1.65
N ALA A 948 16.43 -31.20 -0.91
CA ALA A 948 14.98 -31.38 -1.10
C ALA A 948 14.18 -30.15 -0.65
N LEU A 949 14.54 -29.55 0.51
CA LEU A 949 13.89 -28.35 1.01
C LEU A 949 14.21 -27.13 0.17
N ARG A 950 15.46 -26.95 -0.26
CA ARG A 950 15.85 -25.89 -1.19
C ARG A 950 15.06 -25.97 -2.49
N TRP A 951 14.94 -27.16 -3.08
CA TRP A 951 14.11 -27.39 -4.26
C TRP A 951 12.63 -27.05 -3.98
N MET A 952 12.11 -27.39 -2.82
CA MET A 952 10.73 -27.11 -2.42
C MET A 952 10.52 -25.59 -2.27
N PHE A 953 11.45 -24.86 -1.66
CA PHE A 953 11.38 -23.40 -1.55
C PHE A 953 11.33 -22.75 -2.94
N HIS A 954 12.28 -23.04 -3.80
CA HIS A 954 12.30 -22.44 -5.15
C HIS A 954 11.14 -22.86 -6.07
N SER A 955 10.62 -24.10 -5.92
CA SER A 955 9.57 -24.60 -6.83
C SER A 955 8.16 -24.38 -6.31
N TYR A 956 8.01 -24.00 -5.03
CA TYR A 956 6.69 -23.85 -4.40
C TYR A 956 6.56 -22.55 -3.60
N MET A 957 7.43 -22.31 -2.62
CA MET A 957 7.29 -21.12 -1.77
C MET A 957 7.43 -19.83 -2.60
N TYR A 958 8.44 -19.71 -3.45
CA TYR A 958 8.65 -18.51 -4.25
C TYR A 958 7.60 -18.29 -5.35
N THR A 959 6.91 -19.34 -5.81
CA THR A 959 5.87 -19.21 -6.83
C THR A 959 4.47 -18.94 -6.26
N GLU A 960 4.17 -19.48 -5.07
CA GLU A 960 2.83 -19.46 -4.47
C GLU A 960 2.69 -18.48 -3.30
N MET A 961 3.78 -17.78 -2.93
CA MET A 961 3.80 -16.87 -1.81
C MET A 961 4.18 -15.46 -2.27
N SER A 962 3.42 -14.44 -1.87
CA SER A 962 3.79 -13.05 -2.07
C SER A 962 4.96 -12.67 -1.16
N GLY A 963 5.79 -11.72 -1.60
CA GLY A 963 7.00 -11.31 -0.91
C GLY A 963 8.15 -12.33 -1.04
N TYR A 964 9.15 -12.19 -0.19
CA TYR A 964 10.34 -13.04 -0.20
C TYR A 964 10.77 -13.37 1.21
N ILE A 965 11.04 -14.65 1.45
CA ILE A 965 11.70 -15.13 2.66
C ILE A 965 12.92 -15.95 2.22
N PRO A 966 14.14 -15.59 2.64
CA PRO A 966 15.33 -16.29 2.22
C PRO A 966 15.34 -17.73 2.71
N TYR A 967 15.87 -18.67 1.88
CA TYR A 967 16.06 -20.03 2.31
C TYR A 967 17.25 -20.13 3.26
N ILE A 968 16.99 -20.04 4.55
CA ILE A 968 18.01 -20.18 5.61
C ILE A 968 17.62 -21.33 6.52
N ILE A 969 18.53 -22.29 6.74
CA ILE A 969 18.34 -23.35 7.74
C ILE A 969 19.48 -23.29 8.73
N ASP A 970 19.15 -22.92 9.95
CA ASP A 970 20.13 -22.98 11.02
C ASP A 970 20.56 -24.43 11.31
N ASN A 971 21.83 -24.64 11.53
CA ASN A 971 22.41 -25.94 11.84
C ASN A 971 21.79 -26.62 13.08
N SER A 972 21.22 -25.84 14.01
CA SER A 972 20.51 -26.37 15.18
C SER A 972 19.31 -27.24 14.77
N CYS A 973 18.64 -26.96 13.65
CA CYS A 973 17.51 -27.73 13.13
C CYS A 973 17.92 -29.17 12.80
N TYR A 974 19.09 -29.33 12.13
CA TYR A 974 19.62 -30.67 11.86
C TYR A 974 20.04 -31.39 13.13
N VAL A 975 20.62 -30.69 14.09
CA VAL A 975 20.99 -31.26 15.41
C VAL A 975 19.73 -31.70 16.17
N ARG A 976 18.69 -30.87 16.22
CA ARG A 976 17.38 -31.19 16.83
C ARG A 976 16.77 -32.44 16.19
N MET A 977 16.76 -32.51 14.86
CA MET A 977 16.24 -33.65 14.08
C MET A 977 17.02 -34.92 14.40
N VAL A 978 18.37 -34.88 14.45
CA VAL A 978 19.20 -36.05 14.79
C VAL A 978 18.94 -36.49 16.23
N ILE A 979 18.85 -35.57 17.18
CA ILE A 979 18.53 -35.88 18.57
C ILE A 979 17.15 -36.53 18.67
N LEU A 980 16.13 -35.94 18.03
CA LEU A 980 14.76 -36.48 17.97
C LEU A 980 14.76 -37.90 17.40
N GLY A 981 15.45 -38.11 16.27
CA GLY A 981 15.58 -39.42 15.65
C GLY A 981 16.27 -40.44 16.55
N ILE A 982 17.32 -40.08 17.27
CA ILE A 982 18.00 -40.96 18.23
C ILE A 982 17.10 -41.30 19.41
N VAL A 983 16.38 -40.32 19.97
CA VAL A 983 15.45 -40.53 21.10
C VAL A 983 14.30 -41.48 20.67
N CYS A 984 13.70 -41.23 19.52
CA CYS A 984 12.67 -42.12 18.96
C CYS A 984 13.19 -43.53 18.74
N TYR A 985 14.40 -43.66 18.19
CA TYR A 985 15.02 -44.98 18.03
C TYR A 985 15.34 -45.67 19.34
N ALA A 986 15.82 -44.98 20.36
CA ALA A 986 16.10 -45.51 21.68
C ALA A 986 14.83 -46.12 22.30
N LEU A 987 13.70 -45.44 22.23
CA LEU A 987 12.40 -45.95 22.68
C LEU A 987 12.01 -47.22 21.94
N VAL A 988 12.16 -47.23 20.63
CA VAL A 988 11.90 -48.43 19.79
C VAL A 988 12.86 -49.55 20.13
N ALA A 989 14.16 -49.28 20.33
CA ALA A 989 15.16 -50.29 20.64
C ALA A 989 14.89 -50.99 21.97
N VAL A 990 14.42 -50.26 23.00
CA VAL A 990 13.97 -50.86 24.28
C VAL A 990 12.81 -51.85 24.05
N GLY A 991 11.79 -51.43 23.33
CA GLY A 991 10.67 -52.31 22.96
C GLY A 991 11.12 -53.55 22.16
N MET A 992 12.09 -53.37 21.24
CA MET A 992 12.64 -54.48 20.45
C MET A 992 13.53 -55.43 21.26
N MET A 993 14.23 -54.94 22.29
CA MET A 993 14.99 -55.80 23.22
C MET A 993 14.05 -56.74 23.97
N VAL A 994 12.91 -56.24 24.45
CA VAL A 994 11.86 -57.07 25.08
C VAL A 994 11.34 -58.14 24.11
N LYS A 995 11.09 -57.75 22.85
CA LYS A 995 10.64 -58.68 21.81
C LYS A 995 11.70 -59.72 21.47
N LEU A 996 12.96 -59.34 21.39
CA LEU A 996 14.10 -60.25 21.17
C LEU A 996 14.23 -61.28 22.29
N SER A 997 14.03 -60.89 23.56
CA SER A 997 14.06 -61.81 24.69
C SER A 997 12.98 -62.91 24.61
N LYS A 998 11.80 -62.62 24.02
CA LYS A 998 10.66 -63.49 23.87
C LYS A 998 10.76 -64.45 22.69
N ILE A 999 11.80 -64.45 21.86
CA ILE A 999 11.99 -65.38 20.75
C ILE A 999 12.33 -66.78 21.30
N PRO A 1000 11.49 -67.80 21.00
CA PRO A 1000 11.72 -69.13 21.51
C PRO A 1000 12.95 -69.82 20.91
N LYS A 1001 13.71 -70.57 21.69
CA LYS A 1001 14.87 -71.33 21.19
C LYS A 1001 14.44 -72.43 20.18
N GLY A 1002 13.24 -73.03 20.34
CA GLY A 1002 12.68 -73.99 19.41
C GLY A 1002 12.39 -73.53 18.00
N GLU A 1003 12.38 -72.18 17.74
CA GLU A 1003 12.16 -71.63 16.39
C GLU A 1003 13.27 -72.01 15.39
N ALA A 1004 14.49 -72.27 15.89
CA ALA A 1004 15.63 -72.72 15.04
C ALA A 1004 15.44 -74.18 14.60
N LEU A 1005 14.66 -74.97 15.36
CA LEU A 1005 14.50 -76.40 15.14
C LEU A 1005 13.25 -76.72 14.29
N LYS A 1006 12.27 -75.85 14.21
CA LYS A 1006 10.98 -76.09 13.54
C LYS A 1006 11.08 -76.37 12.03
N ASN A 1007 12.21 -76.28 11.41
CA ASN A 1007 12.41 -76.54 9.96
C ASN A 1007 13.59 -77.50 9.64
N GLN A 1008 14.09 -78.27 10.60
CA GLN A 1008 15.02 -79.34 10.28
C GLN A 1008 14.30 -80.70 10.04
N GLU A 1009 12.97 -80.79 10.21
CA GLU A 1009 12.19 -82.01 9.97
C GLU A 1009 11.47 -82.04 8.60
N LEU A 1010 12.00 -81.29 7.57
CA LEU A 1010 11.54 -81.42 6.21
C LEU A 1010 12.71 -81.50 5.26
#